data_b804219cbc34af12504b2127f9ba58a6
#
_entry.id   b804219cbc34af12504b2127f9ba58a6
#
_cell.length_a   1.000
_cell.length_b   1.000
_cell.length_c   1.000
_cell.angle_alpha   90.00
_cell.angle_beta   90.00
_cell.angle_gamma   90.00
#
_symmetry.space_group_name_H-M   'P 1'
#
loop_
_entity.id
_entity.type
_entity.pdbx_description
1 polymer ?
#
loop_
_entity_poly.entity_id
_entity_poly.type
_entity_poly.pdbx_seq_one_letter_code
_entity_poly.pdbx_strand_id
1 'polypeptide(L)'
;MAVRKTCRIVTSSRIGILLLFLMLTWVYAFMNYSMYRAQPGLLESDRIRQRILDDSENYVKALAREEKQGLNVQNSGVVYDLKRTLAVLLESILERLGNVEQKVDVIYNNNSQLLRNVTGLAEHKHNQAKNEVEHQNESIFTNKKKVVVKKDLGIEGDQPLLAKDLIMQPEAKCSYLDDELRGFPDCTKKVAWMKEMWSSDPCYKKYGVDGSDCSFLIYLSEVETWCPKLKWRKQTPKSLLVNSERPKATIQKDKAGLMTVLNKAYLNKLEWVRLRIDRMWDSKWMPAAEVLEKKQDLTNREQKKILIHMGLLTKESGFKIAEKAFSGGPLGELVQWSDILASLYILGHELEVSVTYSSLKTFLKGKGVVSQSCPIGGERPFDLVYIDIVGLKQFKKASGSLWKQLNCMLRVIDSFGTEPAYNIRKYMKRTGRKTDWGGWELLPTQFFTMFPHTPDNSYMGFVVENNEETQTKKSRKRDNKALVYGKMSYMWKEANAHKFLEIINQRFEIHATVHVDQNQTEEVDAVPSYIHNHGILSVHDLQHLLKETKLFIGLGFPYEGPAPLEAIANGCMFLNPSFGPPKSKSNTKFFKNKPTERELTSQHPYAEVYIGKPHVWTINVQNSSAVQEAIDEISRVDSPQPYLPYEFQCEGMLQRLNAYISNQDFCNHPNSWPPKSAMHIRTSKLNQSCKKRCMEDDLICEPTWFHHLNYKDVIEKKFGAECKTVDEVDEVYVPAINPVLSSCKIQTNSLLFSCAGQDQDLRRICPCRTYIKGQVALCQECIL
;
A
#
# COMPACT_ATOMS: atom_id res chain seq x y z
N MET A 1 -37.19 -57.11 -1.04
CA MET A 1 -36.98 -57.04 0.42
C MET A 1 -35.53 -56.77 0.84
N ALA A 2 -34.52 -57.04 0.00
CA ALA A 2 -33.10 -56.79 0.31
C ALA A 2 -32.71 -55.29 0.31
N VAL A 3 -33.30 -54.45 -0.53
CA VAL A 3 -32.97 -53.03 -0.67
C VAL A 3 -33.44 -52.15 0.54
N ARG A 4 -34.50 -52.59 1.23
CA ARG A 4 -34.98 -51.88 2.45
C ARG A 4 -34.12 -52.14 3.69
N LYS A 5 -33.40 -53.30 3.76
CA LYS A 5 -32.51 -53.60 4.89
C LYS A 5 -31.17 -52.85 4.81
N THR A 6 -30.62 -52.67 3.61
CA THR A 6 -29.36 -51.90 3.42
C THR A 6 -29.54 -50.40 3.69
N CYS A 7 -30.70 -49.85 3.39
CA CYS A 7 -30.93 -48.42 3.67
C CYS A 7 -31.08 -48.12 5.18
N ARG A 8 -31.62 -49.06 5.99
CA ARG A 8 -31.68 -48.92 7.44
C ARG A 8 -30.34 -49.04 8.16
N ILE A 9 -29.44 -49.87 7.66
CA ILE A 9 -28.10 -50.05 8.23
C ILE A 9 -27.22 -48.83 7.97
N VAL A 10 -27.34 -48.20 6.79
CA VAL A 10 -26.59 -47.00 6.44
C VAL A 10 -27.08 -45.79 7.22
N THR A 11 -28.38 -45.64 7.48
CA THR A 11 -28.92 -44.50 8.32
C THR A 11 -28.59 -44.69 9.81
N SER A 12 -28.60 -45.94 10.32
CA SER A 12 -28.20 -46.23 11.70
C SER A 12 -26.70 -45.97 11.95
N SER A 13 -25.84 -46.26 11.00
CA SER A 13 -24.39 -45.98 11.06
C SER A 13 -24.08 -44.48 11.05
N ARG A 14 -24.80 -43.70 10.25
CA ARG A 14 -24.64 -42.24 10.21
C ARG A 14 -25.11 -41.54 11.49
N ILE A 15 -26.21 -41.99 12.06
CA ILE A 15 -26.70 -41.49 13.37
C ILE A 15 -25.73 -41.91 14.49
N GLY A 16 -25.17 -43.14 14.43
CA GLY A 16 -24.17 -43.59 15.39
C GLY A 16 -22.87 -42.76 15.36
N ILE A 17 -22.38 -42.42 14.16
CA ILE A 17 -21.19 -41.57 13.99
C ILE A 17 -21.48 -40.12 14.48
N LEU A 18 -22.66 -39.60 14.20
CA LEU A 18 -23.06 -38.27 14.67
C LEU A 18 -23.18 -38.20 16.20
N LEU A 19 -23.75 -39.25 16.81
CA LEU A 19 -23.87 -39.37 18.27
C LEU A 19 -22.49 -39.57 18.93
N LEU A 20 -21.59 -40.31 18.31
CA LEU A 20 -20.21 -40.44 18.79
C LEU A 20 -19.45 -39.13 18.74
N PHE A 21 -19.65 -38.37 17.67
CA PHE A 21 -19.03 -37.05 17.53
C PHE A 21 -19.58 -36.03 18.53
N LEU A 22 -20.89 -36.04 18.76
CA LEU A 22 -21.52 -35.22 19.81
C LEU A 22 -21.08 -35.65 21.24
N MET A 23 -20.87 -36.94 21.48
CA MET A 23 -20.36 -37.43 22.74
C MET A 23 -18.90 -37.01 22.97
N LEU A 24 -18.06 -37.11 21.94
CA LEU A 24 -16.66 -36.69 22.01
C LEU A 24 -16.53 -35.18 22.22
N THR A 25 -17.34 -34.40 21.57
CA THR A 25 -17.36 -32.94 21.79
C THR A 25 -17.89 -32.57 23.17
N TRP A 26 -18.85 -33.34 23.70
CA TRP A 26 -19.38 -33.15 25.03
C TRP A 26 -18.40 -33.55 26.13
N VAL A 27 -17.68 -34.67 25.96
CA VAL A 27 -16.62 -35.12 26.88
C VAL A 27 -15.46 -34.13 26.87
N TYR A 28 -15.08 -33.62 25.71
CA TYR A 28 -14.05 -32.59 25.59
C TYR A 28 -14.46 -31.27 26.25
N ALA A 29 -15.70 -30.85 26.05
CA ALA A 29 -16.26 -29.64 26.72
C ALA A 29 -16.34 -29.84 28.25
N PHE A 30 -16.69 -31.04 28.71
CA PHE A 30 -16.79 -31.35 30.14
C PHE A 30 -15.41 -31.45 30.81
N MET A 31 -14.41 -32.03 30.15
CA MET A 31 -13.03 -32.04 30.66
C MET A 31 -12.46 -30.62 30.78
N ASN A 32 -12.68 -29.77 29.77
CA ASN A 32 -12.25 -28.39 29.84
C ASN A 32 -13.02 -27.61 30.95
N TYR A 33 -14.32 -27.85 31.12
CA TYR A 33 -15.11 -27.24 32.20
C TYR A 33 -14.62 -27.64 33.60
N SER A 34 -14.19 -28.88 33.79
CA SER A 34 -13.64 -29.36 35.06
C SER A 34 -12.27 -28.74 35.39
N MET A 35 -11.41 -28.53 34.38
CA MET A 35 -10.12 -27.83 34.53
C MET A 35 -10.29 -26.33 34.79
N TYR A 36 -11.32 -25.69 34.25
CA TYR A 36 -11.57 -24.26 34.40
C TYR A 36 -12.17 -23.86 35.75
N ARG A 37 -12.83 -24.78 36.45
CA ARG A 37 -13.38 -24.48 37.77
C ARG A 37 -12.32 -24.23 38.86
N ALA A 38 -11.04 -24.45 38.54
CA ALA A 38 -9.90 -24.28 39.46
C ALA A 38 -9.20 -22.92 39.36
N GLN A 39 -9.60 -21.99 38.43
CA GLN A 39 -8.98 -20.66 38.33
C GLN A 39 -10.00 -19.57 38.03
N PRO A 40 -10.13 -18.52 38.84
CA PRO A 40 -10.97 -17.36 38.57
C PRO A 40 -10.16 -16.31 37.76
N GLY A 41 -10.55 -16.03 36.54
CA GLY A 41 -10.08 -14.86 35.82
C GLY A 41 -9.83 -14.96 34.32
N LEU A 42 -10.78 -15.43 33.49
CA LEU A 42 -10.59 -15.41 32.03
C LEU A 42 -11.89 -15.11 31.26
N LEU A 43 -12.22 -13.83 31.16
CA LEU A 43 -13.36 -13.31 30.38
C LEU A 43 -13.20 -13.40 28.84
N GLU A 44 -12.02 -13.77 28.34
CA GLU A 44 -11.75 -13.82 26.91
C GLU A 44 -12.03 -15.20 26.28
N SER A 45 -12.01 -16.25 27.06
CA SER A 45 -12.28 -17.62 26.60
C SER A 45 -13.77 -17.83 26.26
N ASP A 46 -14.68 -17.18 26.99
CA ASP A 46 -16.12 -17.31 26.77
C ASP A 46 -16.57 -16.71 25.43
N ARG A 47 -15.94 -15.63 24.96
CA ARG A 47 -16.20 -15.04 23.65
C ARG A 47 -15.72 -15.91 22.49
N ILE A 48 -14.61 -16.60 22.65
CA ILE A 48 -14.09 -17.54 21.64
C ILE A 48 -14.99 -18.77 21.58
N ARG A 49 -15.43 -19.26 22.73
CA ARG A 49 -16.36 -20.39 22.84
C ARG A 49 -17.70 -20.10 22.20
N GLN A 50 -18.27 -18.91 22.43
CA GLN A 50 -19.54 -18.50 21.81
C GLN A 50 -19.42 -18.43 20.29
N ARG A 51 -18.33 -17.89 19.75
CA ARG A 51 -18.11 -17.86 18.29
C ARG A 51 -17.99 -19.24 17.66
N ILE A 52 -17.33 -20.19 18.32
CA ILE A 52 -17.20 -21.57 17.82
C ILE A 52 -18.59 -22.26 17.80
N LEU A 53 -19.42 -22.01 18.81
CA LEU A 53 -20.79 -22.51 18.87
C LEU A 53 -21.66 -21.90 17.77
N ASP A 54 -21.61 -20.58 17.58
CA ASP A 54 -22.38 -19.87 16.56
C ASP A 54 -21.97 -20.30 15.13
N ASP A 55 -20.69 -20.49 14.88
CA ASP A 55 -20.18 -20.94 13.57
C ASP A 55 -20.60 -22.42 13.30
N SER A 56 -20.58 -23.28 14.31
CA SER A 56 -21.01 -24.67 14.18
C SER A 56 -22.53 -24.79 13.97
N GLU A 57 -23.32 -23.97 14.65
CA GLU A 57 -24.78 -23.94 14.48
C GLU A 57 -25.20 -23.41 13.10
N ASN A 58 -24.52 -22.40 12.59
CA ASN A 58 -24.74 -21.86 11.25
C ASN A 58 -24.39 -22.91 10.16
N TYR A 59 -23.35 -23.71 10.37
CA TYR A 59 -22.98 -24.77 9.46
C TYR A 59 -24.00 -25.92 9.43
N VAL A 60 -24.47 -26.36 10.59
CA VAL A 60 -25.53 -27.36 10.72
C VAL A 60 -26.84 -26.87 10.06
N LYS A 61 -27.20 -25.62 10.24
CA LYS A 61 -28.36 -24.99 9.57
C LYS A 61 -28.20 -24.94 8.03
N ALA A 62 -26.99 -24.71 7.53
CA ALA A 62 -26.72 -24.71 6.09
C ALA A 62 -26.89 -26.12 5.50
N LEU A 63 -26.33 -27.16 6.14
CA LEU A 63 -26.49 -28.56 5.74
C LEU A 63 -27.96 -29.03 5.76
N ALA A 64 -28.73 -28.62 6.78
CA ALA A 64 -30.14 -28.96 6.88
C ALA A 64 -31.00 -28.26 5.81
N ARG A 65 -30.58 -27.10 5.28
CA ARG A 65 -31.24 -26.41 4.16
C ARG A 65 -30.98 -27.11 2.83
N GLU A 66 -29.77 -27.61 2.60
CA GLU A 66 -29.44 -28.38 1.39
C GLU A 66 -30.18 -29.72 1.33
N GLU A 67 -30.37 -30.40 2.46
CA GLU A 67 -31.12 -31.65 2.54
C GLU A 67 -32.62 -31.45 2.26
N LYS A 68 -33.20 -30.30 2.60
CA LYS A 68 -34.62 -29.97 2.30
C LYS A 68 -34.89 -29.60 0.84
N GLN A 69 -33.85 -29.27 0.03
CA GLN A 69 -34.02 -28.87 -1.36
C GLN A 69 -34.04 -30.03 -2.37
N GLY A 70 -34.14 -31.31 -1.92
CA GLY A 70 -34.59 -32.44 -2.71
C GLY A 70 -33.77 -32.69 -3.98
N LEU A 71 -32.44 -32.67 -3.94
CA LEU A 71 -31.60 -33.00 -5.09
C LEU A 71 -31.54 -34.53 -5.29
N ASN A 72 -32.13 -34.98 -6.38
CA ASN A 72 -32.07 -36.38 -6.88
C ASN A 72 -30.59 -36.74 -7.15
N VAL A 73 -30.03 -37.58 -6.28
CA VAL A 73 -28.63 -38.01 -6.37
C VAL A 73 -28.51 -39.13 -7.41
N GLN A 74 -28.24 -38.77 -8.64
CA GLN A 74 -27.71 -39.66 -9.69
C GLN A 74 -26.39 -39.08 -10.25
N ASN A 75 -25.41 -38.77 -9.39
CA ASN A 75 -24.05 -38.49 -9.87
C ASN A 75 -23.00 -38.86 -8.81
N SER A 76 -22.19 -39.86 -9.12
CA SER A 76 -21.06 -40.33 -8.31
C SER A 76 -19.98 -39.26 -8.02
N GLY A 77 -19.95 -38.15 -8.77
CA GLY A 77 -19.03 -37.04 -8.59
C GLY A 77 -19.32 -36.23 -7.33
N VAL A 78 -20.57 -36.00 -7.02
CA VAL A 78 -20.98 -35.14 -5.86
C VAL A 78 -20.60 -35.78 -4.51
N VAL A 79 -20.64 -37.11 -4.42
CA VAL A 79 -20.24 -37.84 -3.21
C VAL A 79 -18.71 -37.81 -3.02
N TYR A 80 -17.95 -37.73 -4.10
CA TYR A 80 -16.49 -37.64 -4.06
C TYR A 80 -16.07 -36.21 -3.59
N ASP A 81 -16.70 -35.19 -4.09
CA ASP A 81 -16.44 -33.80 -3.68
C ASP A 81 -16.83 -33.53 -2.22
N LEU A 82 -17.93 -34.10 -1.75
CA LEU A 82 -18.35 -34.02 -0.35
C LEU A 82 -17.33 -34.70 0.58
N LYS A 83 -16.81 -35.85 0.22
CA LYS A 83 -15.76 -36.58 0.98
C LYS A 83 -14.44 -35.77 1.01
N ARG A 84 -14.08 -35.16 -0.09
CA ARG A 84 -12.86 -34.33 -0.22
C ARG A 84 -13.00 -33.05 0.65
N THR A 85 -14.15 -32.40 0.63
CA THR A 85 -14.44 -31.22 1.45
C THR A 85 -14.42 -31.56 2.93
N LEU A 86 -14.96 -32.73 3.33
CA LEU A 86 -14.93 -33.18 4.72
C LEU A 86 -13.53 -33.54 5.20
N ALA A 87 -12.70 -34.14 4.34
CA ALA A 87 -11.30 -34.43 4.64
C ALA A 87 -10.48 -33.16 4.86
N VAL A 88 -10.64 -32.14 3.99
CA VAL A 88 -9.97 -30.83 4.13
C VAL A 88 -10.42 -30.09 5.39
N LEU A 89 -11.69 -30.20 5.76
CA LEU A 89 -12.23 -29.61 7.01
C LEU A 89 -11.65 -30.30 8.25
N LEU A 90 -11.56 -31.62 8.26
CA LEU A 90 -10.97 -32.42 9.34
C LEU A 90 -9.47 -32.07 9.51
N GLU A 91 -8.74 -31.98 8.42
CA GLU A 91 -7.32 -31.61 8.42
C GLU A 91 -7.11 -30.18 8.98
N SER A 92 -7.97 -29.25 8.59
CA SER A 92 -7.96 -27.87 9.12
C SER A 92 -8.29 -27.79 10.62
N ILE A 93 -9.19 -28.66 11.10
CA ILE A 93 -9.54 -28.74 12.54
C ILE A 93 -8.38 -29.35 13.34
N LEU A 94 -7.76 -30.41 12.83
CA LEU A 94 -6.59 -31.05 13.48
C LEU A 94 -5.39 -30.10 13.54
N GLU A 95 -5.12 -29.34 12.47
CA GLU A 95 -4.08 -28.31 12.46
C GLU A 95 -4.34 -27.20 13.50
N ARG A 96 -5.60 -26.78 13.65
CA ARG A 96 -5.98 -25.79 14.66
C ARG A 96 -5.86 -26.31 16.09
N LEU A 97 -6.20 -27.57 16.33
CA LEU A 97 -6.04 -28.22 17.63
C LEU A 97 -4.55 -28.33 18.00
N GLY A 98 -3.66 -28.74 17.10
CA GLY A 98 -2.22 -28.77 17.33
C GLY A 98 -1.62 -27.39 17.63
N ASN A 99 -2.12 -26.32 16.98
CA ASN A 99 -1.72 -24.95 17.26
C ASN A 99 -2.20 -24.45 18.65
N VAL A 100 -3.34 -24.97 19.14
CA VAL A 100 -3.83 -24.65 20.50
C VAL A 100 -3.01 -25.39 21.54
N GLU A 101 -2.67 -26.65 21.30
CA GLU A 101 -1.82 -27.45 22.18
C GLU A 101 -0.44 -26.83 22.35
N GLN A 102 0.23 -26.42 21.27
CA GLN A 102 1.50 -25.69 21.32
C GLN A 102 1.41 -24.38 22.13
N LYS A 103 0.33 -23.65 22.02
CA LYS A 103 0.14 -22.40 22.79
C LYS A 103 -0.09 -22.66 24.26
N VAL A 104 -0.80 -23.71 24.61
CA VAL A 104 -1.01 -24.14 26.00
C VAL A 104 0.32 -24.56 26.62
N ASP A 105 1.16 -25.29 25.92
CA ASP A 105 2.48 -25.69 26.37
C ASP A 105 3.42 -24.49 26.60
N VAL A 106 3.40 -23.51 25.70
CA VAL A 106 4.18 -22.25 25.86
C VAL A 106 3.70 -21.46 27.08
N ILE A 107 2.39 -21.37 27.30
CA ILE A 107 1.83 -20.67 28.48
C ILE A 107 2.17 -21.41 29.77
N TYR A 108 2.10 -22.75 29.77
CA TYR A 108 2.44 -23.57 30.91
C TYR A 108 3.93 -23.45 31.28
N ASN A 109 4.82 -23.49 30.28
CA ASN A 109 6.25 -23.34 30.48
C ASN A 109 6.64 -21.92 30.95
N ASN A 110 6.00 -20.88 30.41
CA ASN A 110 6.23 -19.50 30.87
C ASN A 110 5.72 -19.26 32.29
N ASN A 111 4.58 -19.81 32.67
CA ASN A 111 4.07 -19.71 34.04
C ASN A 111 4.89 -20.50 35.04
N SER A 112 5.45 -21.64 34.65
CA SER A 112 6.35 -22.42 35.52
C SER A 112 7.71 -21.73 35.70
N GLN A 113 8.22 -21.00 34.69
CA GLN A 113 9.39 -20.14 34.80
C GLN A 113 9.13 -18.92 35.69
N LEU A 114 7.98 -18.28 35.58
CA LEU A 114 7.58 -17.16 36.44
C LEU A 114 7.44 -17.58 37.88
N LEU A 115 6.86 -18.74 38.16
CA LEU A 115 6.78 -19.32 39.51
C LEU A 115 8.16 -19.61 40.12
N ARG A 116 9.11 -20.16 39.36
CA ARG A 116 10.49 -20.38 39.80
C ARG A 116 11.23 -19.07 40.10
N ASN A 117 11.00 -18.04 39.28
CA ASN A 117 11.61 -16.72 39.48
C ASN A 117 11.03 -16.01 40.72
N VAL A 118 9.73 -16.18 41.02
CA VAL A 118 9.08 -15.59 42.19
C VAL A 118 9.51 -16.31 43.49
N THR A 119 9.66 -17.66 43.46
CA THR A 119 10.19 -18.41 44.61
C THR A 119 11.66 -18.10 44.85
N GLY A 120 12.50 -17.99 43.80
CA GLY A 120 13.89 -17.58 43.92
C GLY A 120 14.08 -16.16 44.48
N LEU A 121 13.21 -15.22 44.10
CA LEU A 121 13.20 -13.85 44.66
C LEU A 121 12.71 -13.79 46.10
N ALA A 122 11.82 -14.69 46.52
CA ALA A 122 11.36 -14.79 47.91
C ALA A 122 12.47 -15.36 48.83
N GLU A 123 13.22 -16.36 48.37
CA GLU A 123 14.40 -16.89 49.11
C GLU A 123 15.54 -15.88 49.19
N HIS A 124 15.78 -15.08 48.13
CA HIS A 124 16.82 -14.05 48.15
C HIS A 124 16.47 -12.89 49.11
N LYS A 125 15.20 -12.49 49.19
CA LYS A 125 14.73 -11.48 50.17
C LYS A 125 14.73 -12.00 51.59
N HIS A 126 14.50 -13.29 51.83
CA HIS A 126 14.54 -13.89 53.16
C HIS A 126 15.98 -13.99 53.68
N ASN A 127 16.95 -14.26 52.81
CA ASN A 127 18.38 -14.29 53.18
C ASN A 127 18.98 -12.88 53.34
N GLN A 128 18.52 -11.86 52.61
CA GLN A 128 18.90 -10.47 52.85
C GLN A 128 18.38 -9.92 54.17
N ALA A 129 17.12 -10.23 54.52
CA ALA A 129 16.54 -9.81 55.81
C ALA A 129 17.21 -10.47 57.03
N LYS A 130 17.81 -11.66 56.89
CA LYS A 130 18.59 -12.27 57.97
C LYS A 130 19.96 -11.64 58.18
N ASN A 131 20.59 -11.13 57.10
CA ASN A 131 21.91 -10.51 57.22
C ASN A 131 21.85 -9.03 57.68
N GLU A 132 20.70 -8.36 57.53
CA GLU A 132 20.53 -6.97 58.02
C GLU A 132 20.16 -6.85 59.50
N VAL A 133 19.76 -7.95 60.16
CA VAL A 133 19.43 -7.95 61.59
C VAL A 133 20.65 -8.17 62.50
N GLU A 134 21.80 -8.62 61.98
CA GLU A 134 23.04 -8.84 62.76
C GLU A 134 24.03 -7.66 62.79
N HIS A 135 23.77 -6.53 62.08
CA HIS A 135 24.71 -5.40 61.99
C HIS A 135 24.15 -4.02 62.38
N GLN A 136 23.06 -3.94 63.15
CA GLN A 136 22.60 -2.68 63.76
C GLN A 136 22.41 -2.73 65.25
N ASN A 137 23.52 -2.84 65.96
CA ASN A 137 23.66 -2.39 67.34
C ASN A 137 25.05 -1.80 67.45
N GLU A 138 25.20 -0.52 67.16
CA GLU A 138 26.13 0.38 67.84
C GLU A 138 26.13 1.77 67.14
N SER A 139 25.97 2.75 68.00
CA SER A 139 26.24 4.19 67.88
C SER A 139 25.05 5.12 67.55
N ILE A 140 24.44 5.47 68.66
CA ILE A 140 23.72 6.73 68.89
C ILE A 140 24.75 7.82 69.23
N PHE A 141 24.61 8.98 68.68
CA PHE A 141 24.81 10.36 69.19
C PHE A 141 25.46 11.33 68.17
N THR A 142 24.69 12.43 67.98
CA THR A 142 25.12 13.81 67.66
C THR A 142 25.41 14.15 66.19
N ASN A 143 24.55 14.92 65.51
CA ASN A 143 24.65 16.37 65.38
C ASN A 143 23.51 17.01 64.51
N LYS A 144 22.86 17.99 65.08
CA LYS A 144 21.92 18.87 64.37
C LYS A 144 22.68 19.77 63.39
N LYS A 145 22.35 19.67 62.11
CA LYS A 145 22.47 20.78 61.18
C LYS A 145 21.26 20.80 60.25
N LYS A 146 20.55 21.93 60.22
CA LYS A 146 19.45 22.24 59.31
C LYS A 146 19.91 22.06 57.84
N VAL A 147 19.28 21.14 57.13
CA VAL A 147 19.32 21.10 55.68
C VAL A 147 17.90 21.36 55.19
N VAL A 148 17.75 22.40 54.41
CA VAL A 148 16.53 22.72 53.69
C VAL A 148 16.30 21.64 52.66
N VAL A 149 15.30 20.79 52.89
CA VAL A 149 14.87 19.79 51.94
C VAL A 149 14.06 20.53 50.85
N LYS A 150 14.64 20.67 49.66
CA LYS A 150 13.86 20.92 48.45
C LYS A 150 12.94 19.71 48.27
N LYS A 151 11.65 19.94 48.37
CA LYS A 151 10.62 18.98 47.94
C LYS A 151 10.85 18.65 46.48
N ASP A 152 11.29 17.46 46.16
CA ASP A 152 11.18 16.90 44.85
C ASP A 152 9.68 16.79 44.52
N LEU A 153 9.28 17.56 43.52
CA LEU A 153 7.98 17.48 42.92
C LEU A 153 7.91 16.12 42.19
N GLY A 154 7.10 15.24 42.76
CA GLY A 154 6.65 14.04 42.06
C GLY A 154 6.03 14.45 40.75
N ILE A 155 6.46 13.78 39.69
CA ILE A 155 5.92 13.91 38.36
C ILE A 155 4.49 13.32 38.39
N GLU A 156 3.52 14.19 38.68
CA GLU A 156 2.12 13.94 38.29
C GLU A 156 2.02 14.07 36.78
N GLY A 157 1.40 13.06 36.17
CA GLY A 157 1.34 12.86 34.74
C GLY A 157 1.01 14.12 33.94
N ASP A 158 1.71 14.28 32.84
CA ASP A 158 1.60 15.35 31.86
C ASP A 158 0.15 15.70 31.51
N GLN A 159 -0.37 16.75 32.11
CA GLN A 159 -1.51 17.48 31.54
C GLN A 159 -0.97 18.35 30.41
N PRO A 160 -1.62 18.35 29.23
CA PRO A 160 -1.19 19.22 28.16
C PRO A 160 -1.17 20.68 28.62
N LEU A 161 -0.07 21.36 28.36
CA LEU A 161 0.14 22.80 28.69
C LEU A 161 -0.95 23.73 28.16
N LEU A 162 -1.70 23.31 27.15
CA LEU A 162 -2.88 24.02 26.65
C LEU A 162 -3.92 24.32 27.74
N ALA A 163 -4.12 23.41 28.69
CA ALA A 163 -5.11 23.57 29.75
C ALA A 163 -4.74 24.63 30.78
N LYS A 164 -3.45 24.85 31.05
CA LYS A 164 -2.98 25.84 32.00
C LYS A 164 -2.99 27.27 31.43
N ASP A 165 -2.68 27.43 30.13
CA ASP A 165 -2.67 28.72 29.47
C ASP A 165 -4.08 29.23 29.13
N LEU A 166 -5.08 28.37 29.10
CA LEU A 166 -6.49 28.71 28.91
C LEU A 166 -7.11 29.48 30.08
N ILE A 167 -6.59 29.26 31.31
CA ILE A 167 -7.19 29.76 32.56
C ILE A 167 -6.74 31.19 32.93
N MET A 168 -5.73 31.77 32.25
CA MET A 168 -4.98 32.91 32.77
C MET A 168 -5.19 34.24 32.07
N GLN A 169 -6.29 34.48 31.33
CA GLN A 169 -6.61 35.84 30.83
C GLN A 169 -8.10 36.20 30.97
N PRO A 170 -8.48 36.87 32.09
CA PRO A 170 -9.88 37.20 32.38
C PRO A 170 -10.51 38.26 31.49
N GLU A 171 -9.74 38.99 30.69
CA GLU A 171 -10.23 40.19 29.94
C GLU A 171 -10.31 40.03 28.43
N ALA A 172 -10.06 38.83 27.91
CA ALA A 172 -10.02 38.62 26.47
C ALA A 172 -11.44 38.49 25.89
N LYS A 173 -11.78 39.28 24.88
CA LYS A 173 -13.02 39.13 24.11
C LYS A 173 -13.03 37.82 23.35
N CYS A 174 -13.76 36.83 23.84
CA CYS A 174 -14.01 35.55 23.15
C CYS A 174 -15.23 35.69 22.23
N SER A 175 -15.09 36.49 21.18
CA SER A 175 -16.11 36.69 20.16
C SER A 175 -15.44 37.02 18.82
N TYR A 176 -16.10 36.68 17.73
CA TYR A 176 -15.70 37.06 16.37
C TYR A 176 -16.59 38.19 15.85
N LEU A 177 -16.03 39.02 14.96
CA LEU A 177 -16.80 39.91 14.11
C LEU A 177 -17.31 39.10 12.88
N ASP A 178 -18.43 39.50 12.30
CA ASP A 178 -19.02 38.80 11.14
C ASP A 178 -18.07 38.70 9.96
N ASP A 179 -17.19 39.69 9.76
CA ASP A 179 -16.17 39.66 8.72
C ASP A 179 -15.09 38.56 8.95
N GLU A 180 -14.80 38.23 10.19
CA GLU A 180 -13.83 37.17 10.53
C GLU A 180 -14.39 35.77 10.26
N LEU A 181 -15.71 35.62 10.28
CA LEU A 181 -16.40 34.34 10.06
C LEU A 181 -16.62 34.03 8.58
N ARG A 182 -16.39 34.97 7.65
CA ARG A 182 -16.62 34.77 6.20
C ARG A 182 -15.93 33.56 5.61
N GLY A 183 -14.77 33.18 6.12
CA GLY A 183 -14.05 31.98 5.69
C GLY A 183 -14.39 30.70 6.49
N PHE A 184 -15.31 30.80 7.45
CA PHE A 184 -15.61 29.71 8.41
C PHE A 184 -17.12 29.56 8.64
N PRO A 185 -17.89 29.15 7.60
CA PRO A 185 -19.37 29.18 7.63
C PRO A 185 -19.98 28.22 8.68
N ASP A 186 -19.25 27.21 9.12
CA ASP A 186 -19.72 26.24 10.11
C ASP A 186 -19.27 26.54 11.55
N CYS A 187 -18.47 27.59 11.78
CA CYS A 187 -17.96 27.92 13.10
C CYS A 187 -19.08 28.12 14.12
N THR A 188 -20.07 28.97 13.82
CA THR A 188 -21.21 29.26 14.70
C THR A 188 -22.04 28.02 15.03
N LYS A 189 -22.27 27.16 14.04
CA LYS A 189 -22.99 25.88 14.22
C LYS A 189 -22.21 24.93 15.12
N LYS A 190 -20.89 24.88 14.97
CA LYS A 190 -20.01 24.05 15.80
C LYS A 190 -19.95 24.54 17.24
N VAL A 191 -19.92 25.85 17.46
CA VAL A 191 -19.99 26.45 18.81
C VAL A 191 -21.32 26.10 19.48
N ALA A 192 -22.45 26.23 18.77
CA ALA A 192 -23.75 25.85 19.28
C ALA A 192 -23.81 24.37 19.64
N TRP A 193 -23.26 23.48 18.79
CA TRP A 193 -23.15 22.06 19.08
C TRP A 193 -22.29 21.78 20.31
N MET A 194 -21.14 22.47 20.46
CA MET A 194 -20.25 22.32 21.63
C MET A 194 -20.96 22.69 22.94
N LYS A 195 -21.80 23.72 22.96
CA LYS A 195 -22.56 24.12 24.17
C LYS A 195 -23.38 22.98 24.75
N GLU A 196 -23.96 22.15 23.89
CA GLU A 196 -24.81 21.04 24.29
C GLU A 196 -24.01 19.74 24.51
N MET A 197 -22.98 19.50 23.71
CA MET A 197 -22.38 18.17 23.55
C MET A 197 -20.92 18.04 24.05
N TRP A 198 -20.27 19.10 24.54
CA TRP A 198 -18.86 19.03 24.97
C TRP A 198 -18.58 18.02 26.09
N SER A 199 -19.57 17.78 26.96
CA SER A 199 -19.43 16.80 28.05
C SER A 199 -19.64 15.35 27.58
N SER A 200 -20.10 15.13 26.35
CA SER A 200 -20.34 13.79 25.80
C SER A 200 -19.06 13.00 25.53
N ASP A 201 -17.92 13.69 25.39
CA ASP A 201 -16.61 13.05 25.21
C ASP A 201 -15.61 13.63 26.23
N PRO A 202 -15.03 12.80 27.12
CA PRO A 202 -14.03 13.23 28.09
C PRO A 202 -12.77 13.82 27.45
N CYS A 203 -12.58 13.66 26.14
CA CYS A 203 -11.48 14.24 25.40
C CYS A 203 -11.51 15.77 25.40
N TYR A 204 -12.68 16.40 25.31
CA TYR A 204 -12.78 17.86 25.33
C TYR A 204 -12.17 18.46 26.60
N LYS A 205 -12.42 17.84 27.76
CA LYS A 205 -11.81 18.28 29.04
C LYS A 205 -10.28 18.20 29.03
N LYS A 206 -9.71 17.18 28.39
CA LYS A 206 -8.25 17.03 28.27
C LYS A 206 -7.61 18.14 27.42
N TYR A 207 -8.37 18.73 26.49
CA TYR A 207 -7.95 19.87 25.71
C TYR A 207 -8.28 21.22 26.36
N GLY A 208 -8.69 21.22 27.64
CA GLY A 208 -8.99 22.43 28.38
C GLY A 208 -10.36 23.03 28.08
N VAL A 209 -11.26 22.26 27.44
CA VAL A 209 -12.67 22.67 27.29
C VAL A 209 -13.35 22.53 28.65
N ASP A 210 -13.82 23.65 29.19
CA ASP A 210 -14.38 23.75 30.53
C ASP A 210 -15.90 24.06 30.54
N GLY A 211 -16.49 24.18 29.35
CA GLY A 211 -17.90 24.53 29.16
C GLY A 211 -18.16 26.03 28.92
N SER A 212 -17.11 26.86 28.94
CA SER A 212 -17.24 28.28 28.59
C SER A 212 -17.18 28.49 27.07
N ASP A 213 -17.90 29.53 26.59
CA ASP A 213 -17.87 29.92 25.17
C ASP A 213 -16.43 30.19 24.69
N CYS A 214 -15.59 30.70 25.55
CA CYS A 214 -14.18 30.98 25.28
C CYS A 214 -13.40 29.70 25.04
N SER A 215 -13.58 28.69 25.88
CA SER A 215 -12.92 27.40 25.72
C SER A 215 -13.36 26.70 24.44
N PHE A 216 -14.64 26.83 24.03
CA PHE A 216 -15.13 26.28 22.75
C PHE A 216 -14.46 26.99 21.57
N LEU A 217 -14.40 28.30 21.56
CA LEU A 217 -13.81 29.08 20.47
C LEU A 217 -12.31 28.80 20.33
N ILE A 218 -11.56 28.71 21.44
CA ILE A 218 -10.15 28.36 21.42
C ILE A 218 -9.96 26.96 20.86
N TYR A 219 -10.69 25.98 21.36
CA TYR A 219 -10.61 24.60 20.89
C TYR A 219 -10.94 24.48 19.40
N LEU A 220 -12.03 25.08 18.95
CA LEU A 220 -12.48 25.05 17.55
C LEU A 220 -11.58 25.87 16.62
N SER A 221 -10.78 26.79 17.12
CA SER A 221 -9.84 27.59 16.30
C SER A 221 -8.44 26.98 16.24
N GLU A 222 -7.98 26.34 17.31
CA GLU A 222 -6.61 25.87 17.44
C GLU A 222 -6.47 24.35 17.24
N VAL A 223 -7.50 23.57 17.55
CA VAL A 223 -7.48 22.11 17.49
C VAL A 223 -8.26 21.58 16.31
N GLU A 224 -9.54 21.89 16.19
CA GLU A 224 -10.38 21.39 15.08
C GLU A 224 -10.42 22.31 13.86
N THR A 225 -9.93 23.54 13.94
CA THR A 225 -9.85 24.52 12.86
C THR A 225 -11.17 24.88 12.16
N TRP A 226 -12.30 24.72 12.85
CA TRP A 226 -13.62 25.16 12.37
C TRP A 226 -13.83 26.66 12.47
N CYS A 227 -13.10 27.32 13.37
CA CYS A 227 -13.21 28.73 13.65
C CYS A 227 -11.89 29.46 13.34
N PRO A 228 -11.93 30.77 13.01
CA PRO A 228 -10.72 31.57 12.80
C PRO A 228 -9.92 31.71 14.10
N LYS A 229 -8.60 31.91 14.01
CA LYS A 229 -7.76 32.14 15.19
C LYS A 229 -8.13 33.45 15.87
N LEU A 230 -8.25 33.39 17.19
CA LEU A 230 -8.52 34.58 18.00
C LEU A 230 -7.32 35.54 17.95
N LYS A 231 -7.53 36.82 17.57
CA LYS A 231 -6.48 37.83 17.33
C LYS A 231 -5.58 38.09 18.54
N TRP A 232 -6.14 38.00 19.75
CA TRP A 232 -5.41 38.23 21.00
C TRP A 232 -4.57 37.02 21.44
N ARG A 233 -4.84 35.83 20.93
CA ARG A 233 -4.00 34.65 21.15
C ARG A 233 -2.71 34.84 20.34
N LYS A 234 -1.67 35.35 20.99
CA LYS A 234 -0.31 35.30 20.44
C LYS A 234 -0.05 33.87 20.01
N GLN A 235 0.52 33.71 18.81
CA GLN A 235 0.87 32.40 18.32
C GLN A 235 1.48 31.59 19.45
N THR A 236 0.78 30.59 19.93
CA THR A 236 1.41 29.59 20.79
C THR A 236 2.63 29.13 20.03
N PRO A 237 3.85 29.26 20.55
CA PRO A 237 4.99 28.71 19.84
C PRO A 237 4.67 27.24 19.57
N LYS A 238 4.84 26.79 18.35
CA LYS A 238 4.78 25.35 18.01
C LYS A 238 5.69 24.51 18.91
N SER A 239 6.49 25.15 19.76
CA SER A 239 7.44 24.60 20.72
C SER A 239 6.88 24.11 22.03
N LEU A 240 5.59 24.30 22.37
CA LEU A 240 5.01 23.78 23.62
C LEU A 240 4.33 22.41 23.47
N LEU A 241 4.18 21.91 22.25
CA LEU A 241 3.96 20.49 21.99
C LEU A 241 5.33 19.83 22.06
N VAL A 242 5.71 19.36 23.26
CA VAL A 242 6.89 18.53 23.52
C VAL A 242 8.09 18.88 22.64
N ASN A 243 8.99 19.73 23.15
CA ASN A 243 10.34 19.92 22.59
C ASN A 243 11.19 18.66 22.80
N SER A 244 10.80 17.53 22.26
CA SER A 244 11.75 16.58 21.73
C SER A 244 11.98 17.00 20.28
N GLU A 245 13.05 17.71 19.99
CA GLU A 245 13.49 17.87 18.62
C GLU A 245 13.46 16.47 17.99
N ARG A 246 12.59 16.29 16.98
CA ARG A 246 12.54 14.99 16.29
C ARG A 246 13.93 14.69 15.74
N PRO A 247 14.42 13.46 15.86
CA PRO A 247 15.70 13.10 15.30
C PRO A 247 15.78 13.50 13.83
N LYS A 248 16.92 14.00 13.40
CA LYS A 248 17.15 14.29 11.98
C LYS A 248 17.39 13.01 11.22
N ALA A 249 16.82 12.92 10.03
CA ALA A 249 17.08 11.83 9.11
C ALA A 249 18.45 12.03 8.46
N THR A 250 19.36 11.09 8.67
CA THR A 250 20.68 11.03 8.05
C THR A 250 20.79 9.81 7.15
N ILE A 251 21.56 9.91 6.08
CA ILE A 251 21.79 8.76 5.18
C ILE A 251 22.37 7.59 5.97
N GLN A 252 21.71 6.43 5.91
CA GLN A 252 22.13 5.20 6.57
C GLN A 252 22.95 4.34 5.61
N LYS A 253 24.17 4.02 6.01
CA LYS A 253 25.07 3.15 5.24
C LYS A 253 25.19 1.74 5.85
N ASP A 254 24.56 1.51 7.00
CA ASP A 254 24.58 0.24 7.72
C ASP A 254 23.59 -0.78 7.15
N LYS A 255 24.07 -1.65 6.26
CA LYS A 255 23.30 -2.78 5.71
C LYS A 255 22.81 -3.74 6.80
N ALA A 256 23.63 -3.99 7.84
CA ALA A 256 23.30 -4.94 8.88
C ALA A 256 22.09 -4.49 9.72
N GLY A 257 21.93 -3.18 9.93
CA GLY A 257 20.76 -2.59 10.57
C GLY A 257 19.48 -2.88 9.81
N LEU A 258 19.47 -2.66 8.47
CA LEU A 258 18.30 -3.00 7.64
C LEU A 258 18.00 -4.51 7.69
N MET A 259 19.02 -5.36 7.56
CA MET A 259 18.83 -6.81 7.63
C MET A 259 18.25 -7.24 8.98
N THR A 260 18.61 -6.58 10.07
CA THR A 260 18.04 -6.82 11.40
C THR A 260 16.55 -6.48 11.44
N VAL A 261 16.13 -5.36 10.86
CA VAL A 261 14.71 -4.98 10.75
C VAL A 261 13.93 -6.02 9.96
N LEU A 262 14.46 -6.48 8.81
CA LEU A 262 13.81 -7.47 7.96
C LEU A 262 13.74 -8.85 8.62
N ASN A 263 14.76 -9.24 9.39
CA ASN A 263 14.79 -10.51 10.09
C ASN A 263 13.74 -10.60 11.22
N LYS A 264 13.44 -9.48 11.90
CA LYS A 264 12.35 -9.41 12.90
C LYS A 264 10.97 -9.65 12.27
N ALA A 265 10.81 -9.39 10.99
CA ALA A 265 9.54 -9.45 10.27
C ALA A 265 9.27 -10.78 9.55
N TYR A 266 9.68 -11.93 10.09
CA TYR A 266 9.51 -13.26 9.49
C TYR A 266 10.44 -13.58 8.31
N LEU A 267 11.57 -14.18 8.64
CA LEU A 267 12.71 -14.49 7.76
C LEU A 267 12.30 -15.15 6.42
N ASN A 268 11.43 -16.14 6.47
CA ASN A 268 11.10 -16.97 5.31
C ASN A 268 10.25 -16.22 4.25
N LYS A 269 9.51 -15.19 4.63
CA LYS A 269 8.66 -14.45 3.70
C LYS A 269 9.37 -13.32 2.96
N LEU A 270 10.48 -12.84 3.53
CA LEU A 270 11.28 -11.74 2.98
C LEU A 270 12.62 -12.19 2.40
N GLU A 271 12.86 -13.49 2.27
CA GLU A 271 14.14 -14.03 1.80
C GLU A 271 14.52 -13.47 0.43
N TRP A 272 13.61 -13.53 -0.53
CA TRP A 272 13.88 -12.98 -1.87
C TRP A 272 14.18 -11.47 -1.84
N VAL A 273 13.41 -10.72 -1.05
CA VAL A 273 13.61 -9.27 -0.85
C VAL A 273 14.98 -8.97 -0.25
N ARG A 274 15.39 -9.72 0.77
CA ARG A 274 16.70 -9.57 1.41
C ARG A 274 17.84 -9.87 0.46
N LEU A 275 17.76 -10.98 -0.29
CA LEU A 275 18.79 -11.35 -1.28
C LEU A 275 18.95 -10.29 -2.37
N ARG A 276 17.84 -9.69 -2.83
CA ARG A 276 17.89 -8.59 -3.80
C ARG A 276 18.54 -7.34 -3.20
N ILE A 277 18.14 -6.91 -2.00
CA ILE A 277 18.73 -5.76 -1.33
C ILE A 277 20.22 -5.99 -1.08
N ASP A 278 20.61 -7.15 -0.57
CA ASP A 278 22.00 -7.49 -0.28
C ASP A 278 22.90 -7.41 -1.53
N ARG A 279 22.43 -7.97 -2.63
CA ARG A 279 23.14 -8.00 -3.92
C ARG A 279 23.36 -6.59 -4.50
N MET A 280 22.38 -5.69 -4.33
CA MET A 280 22.43 -4.34 -4.89
C MET A 280 23.03 -3.30 -3.94
N TRP A 281 23.25 -3.62 -2.65
CA TRP A 281 23.59 -2.64 -1.64
C TRP A 281 24.86 -1.88 -1.95
N ASP A 282 25.99 -2.58 -2.02
CA ASP A 282 27.30 -1.96 -2.16
C ASP A 282 27.56 -1.48 -3.59
N SER A 283 27.02 -2.19 -4.59
CA SER A 283 27.28 -1.90 -6.01
C SER A 283 26.37 -0.82 -6.62
N LYS A 284 25.18 -0.58 -6.04
CA LYS A 284 24.16 0.30 -6.63
C LYS A 284 23.64 1.34 -5.66
N TRP A 285 23.13 0.89 -4.49
CA TRP A 285 22.46 1.76 -3.54
C TRP A 285 23.43 2.76 -2.88
N MET A 286 24.61 2.30 -2.43
CA MET A 286 25.56 3.18 -1.76
C MET A 286 26.15 4.25 -2.69
N PRO A 287 26.61 3.94 -3.91
CA PRO A 287 27.03 4.97 -4.86
C PRO A 287 25.91 5.98 -5.19
N ALA A 288 24.66 5.51 -5.34
CA ALA A 288 23.52 6.39 -5.59
C ALA A 288 23.22 7.33 -4.43
N ALA A 289 23.32 6.84 -3.19
CA ALA A 289 23.15 7.67 -2.00
C ALA A 289 24.21 8.77 -1.89
N GLU A 290 25.47 8.45 -2.18
CA GLU A 290 26.58 9.43 -2.20
C GLU A 290 26.42 10.50 -3.28
N VAL A 291 25.90 10.11 -4.45
CA VAL A 291 25.58 11.07 -5.51
C VAL A 291 24.43 11.99 -5.09
N LEU A 292 23.40 11.45 -4.45
CA LEU A 292 22.27 12.24 -3.97
C LEU A 292 22.70 13.23 -2.87
N GLU A 293 23.55 12.83 -1.91
CA GLU A 293 24.11 13.70 -0.87
C GLU A 293 24.89 14.89 -1.45
N LYS A 294 25.55 14.69 -2.60
CA LYS A 294 26.28 15.77 -3.30
C LYS A 294 25.36 16.72 -4.08
N LYS A 295 24.20 16.24 -4.52
CA LYS A 295 23.26 17.00 -5.36
C LYS A 295 22.20 17.77 -4.57
N GLN A 296 21.89 17.32 -3.36
CA GLN A 296 20.80 17.88 -2.54
C GLN A 296 21.24 18.09 -1.09
N ASP A 297 20.77 19.16 -0.47
CA ASP A 297 20.91 19.33 0.98
C ASP A 297 19.94 18.40 1.71
N LEU A 298 20.48 17.37 2.34
CA LEU A 298 19.71 16.37 3.08
C LEU A 298 19.78 16.57 4.61
N THR A 299 20.37 17.68 5.10
CA THR A 299 20.74 17.85 6.52
C THR A 299 19.55 18.22 7.43
N ASN A 300 18.51 18.87 6.89
CA ASN A 300 17.38 19.39 7.69
C ASN A 300 16.10 18.55 7.60
N ARG A 301 16.22 17.25 7.23
CA ARG A 301 15.08 16.37 7.13
C ARG A 301 14.72 15.78 8.49
N GLU A 302 13.44 15.74 8.81
CA GLU A 302 12.95 15.03 10.01
C GLU A 302 12.95 13.51 9.76
N GLN A 303 13.46 12.76 10.72
CA GLN A 303 13.30 11.30 10.72
C GLN A 303 11.81 10.97 10.94
N LYS A 304 11.27 10.14 10.04
CA LYS A 304 9.90 9.65 10.13
C LYS A 304 9.89 8.21 10.64
N LYS A 305 8.89 7.89 11.44
CA LYS A 305 8.58 6.55 11.86
C LYS A 305 7.57 5.94 10.89
N ILE A 306 7.98 4.92 10.16
CA ILE A 306 7.25 4.39 9.01
C ILE A 306 6.86 2.93 9.26
N LEU A 307 5.56 2.64 9.22
CA LEU A 307 5.04 1.28 9.17
C LEU A 307 4.95 0.81 7.72
N ILE A 308 5.53 -0.35 7.44
CA ILE A 308 5.43 -1.02 6.15
C ILE A 308 4.65 -2.31 6.33
N HIS A 309 3.48 -2.42 5.69
CA HIS A 309 2.66 -3.62 5.74
C HIS A 309 2.45 -4.21 4.35
N MET A 310 3.12 -5.33 4.08
CA MET A 310 3.00 -6.06 2.83
C MET A 310 1.87 -7.09 2.92
N GLY A 311 0.64 -6.64 2.69
CA GLY A 311 -0.56 -7.45 2.80
C GLY A 311 -0.60 -8.61 1.82
N LEU A 312 -0.02 -8.44 0.64
CA LEU A 312 0.09 -9.48 -0.39
C LEU A 312 0.92 -10.70 0.05
N LEU A 313 1.85 -10.53 1.03
CA LEU A 313 2.65 -11.63 1.59
C LEU A 313 1.99 -12.33 2.78
N THR A 314 0.85 -11.81 3.25
CA THR A 314 0.14 -12.43 4.37
C THR A 314 -0.53 -13.74 3.96
N LYS A 315 -0.72 -14.64 4.91
CA LYS A 315 -1.47 -15.90 4.68
C LYS A 315 -2.90 -15.61 4.21
N GLU A 316 -3.51 -14.56 4.75
CA GLU A 316 -4.87 -14.13 4.45
C GLU A 316 -5.05 -13.59 3.02
N SER A 317 -3.98 -13.24 2.32
CA SER A 317 -4.04 -12.82 0.91
C SER A 317 -4.34 -13.98 -0.04
N GLY A 318 -3.88 -15.18 0.29
CA GLY A 318 -4.01 -16.39 -0.52
C GLY A 318 -3.08 -16.46 -1.76
N PHE A 319 -2.30 -15.41 -2.05
CA PHE A 319 -1.48 -15.34 -3.28
C PHE A 319 -0.23 -16.22 -3.26
N LYS A 320 0.31 -16.54 -2.09
CA LYS A 320 1.54 -17.35 -1.92
C LYS A 320 2.74 -16.80 -2.73
N ILE A 321 2.88 -15.47 -2.79
CA ILE A 321 3.92 -14.81 -3.61
C ILE A 321 5.32 -15.12 -3.08
N ALA A 322 5.52 -15.05 -1.77
CA ALA A 322 6.80 -15.35 -1.15
C ALA A 322 7.24 -16.79 -1.39
N GLU A 323 6.30 -17.72 -1.25
CA GLU A 323 6.53 -19.17 -1.43
C GLU A 323 6.89 -19.55 -2.87
N LYS A 324 6.39 -18.77 -3.85
CA LYS A 324 6.62 -18.99 -5.28
C LYS A 324 7.74 -18.12 -5.86
N ALA A 325 8.39 -17.30 -5.08
CA ALA A 325 9.39 -16.33 -5.58
C ALA A 325 10.57 -17.02 -6.29
N PHE A 326 10.98 -18.20 -5.83
CA PHE A 326 12.10 -18.97 -6.40
C PHE A 326 11.66 -20.05 -7.42
N SER A 327 10.36 -20.20 -7.66
CA SER A 327 9.79 -21.20 -8.57
C SER A 327 8.98 -20.59 -9.73
N GLY A 328 9.41 -19.43 -10.25
CA GLY A 328 8.80 -18.79 -11.41
C GLY A 328 7.56 -17.93 -11.09
N GLY A 329 7.23 -17.68 -9.83
CA GLY A 329 6.13 -16.80 -9.41
C GLY A 329 6.31 -15.32 -9.85
N PRO A 330 5.29 -14.47 -9.66
CA PRO A 330 5.38 -13.05 -9.99
C PRO A 330 6.37 -12.35 -9.06
N LEU A 331 7.30 -11.59 -9.61
CA LEU A 331 8.37 -10.91 -8.87
C LEU A 331 8.21 -9.37 -8.87
N GLY A 332 7.37 -8.79 -9.72
CA GLY A 332 7.28 -7.34 -9.88
C GLY A 332 6.97 -6.61 -8.57
N GLU A 333 6.04 -7.12 -7.78
CA GLU A 333 5.68 -6.56 -6.48
C GLU A 333 6.83 -6.71 -5.46
N LEU A 334 7.58 -7.83 -5.49
CA LEU A 334 8.72 -8.02 -4.61
C LEU A 334 9.89 -7.10 -4.97
N VAL A 335 10.12 -6.86 -6.27
CA VAL A 335 11.09 -5.87 -6.77
C VAL A 335 10.74 -4.50 -6.18
N GLN A 336 9.51 -4.04 -6.36
CA GLN A 336 9.07 -2.72 -5.89
C GLN A 336 9.21 -2.60 -4.36
N TRP A 337 8.80 -3.61 -3.60
CA TRP A 337 8.91 -3.60 -2.15
C TRP A 337 10.36 -3.61 -1.66
N SER A 338 11.25 -4.36 -2.30
CA SER A 338 12.67 -4.34 -1.92
C SER A 338 13.30 -2.96 -2.12
N ASP A 339 12.93 -2.29 -3.20
CA ASP A 339 13.47 -0.97 -3.54
C ASP A 339 12.89 0.13 -2.63
N ILE A 340 11.61 0.05 -2.26
CA ILE A 340 11.00 0.93 -1.25
C ILE A 340 11.67 0.77 0.12
N LEU A 341 11.86 -0.47 0.59
CA LEU A 341 12.49 -0.77 1.87
C LEU A 341 13.92 -0.24 1.94
N ALA A 342 14.73 -0.54 0.91
CA ALA A 342 16.08 -0.05 0.82
C ALA A 342 16.13 1.49 0.82
N SER A 343 15.32 2.14 -0.01
CA SER A 343 15.30 3.59 -0.13
C SER A 343 14.87 4.29 1.15
N LEU A 344 13.81 3.83 1.81
CA LEU A 344 13.32 4.43 3.05
C LEU A 344 14.35 4.33 4.18
N TYR A 345 15.02 3.18 4.28
CA TYR A 345 16.07 2.98 5.27
C TYR A 345 17.31 3.85 4.99
N ILE A 346 17.82 3.83 3.75
CA ILE A 346 18.96 4.63 3.32
C ILE A 346 18.70 6.12 3.57
N LEU A 347 17.48 6.60 3.31
CA LEU A 347 17.07 7.99 3.59
C LEU A 347 17.01 8.33 5.08
N GLY A 348 17.23 7.38 5.99
CA GLY A 348 17.39 7.61 7.42
C GLY A 348 16.11 7.53 8.25
N HIS A 349 15.07 6.89 7.74
CA HIS A 349 13.80 6.74 8.46
C HIS A 349 13.77 5.48 9.33
N GLU A 350 13.01 5.53 10.44
CA GLU A 350 12.77 4.37 11.33
C GLU A 350 11.70 3.48 10.70
N LEU A 351 12.02 2.21 10.46
CA LEU A 351 11.13 1.26 9.79
C LEU A 351 10.60 0.18 10.74
N GLU A 352 9.28 -0.02 10.71
CA GLU A 352 8.61 -1.20 11.28
C GLU A 352 7.95 -1.99 10.15
N VAL A 353 8.29 -3.28 10.03
CA VAL A 353 7.83 -4.12 8.91
C VAL A 353 6.87 -5.19 9.39
N SER A 354 5.78 -5.37 8.66
CA SER A 354 4.71 -6.34 8.93
C SER A 354 4.36 -7.13 7.69
N VAL A 355 4.36 -8.47 7.79
CA VAL A 355 3.94 -9.42 6.74
C VAL A 355 2.84 -10.37 7.22
N THR A 356 2.22 -10.08 8.37
CA THR A 356 1.08 -10.83 8.90
C THR A 356 0.00 -9.89 9.41
N TYR A 357 -1.26 -10.33 9.33
CA TYR A 357 -2.38 -9.56 9.87
C TYR A 357 -2.31 -9.42 11.40
N SER A 358 -1.74 -10.42 12.09
CA SER A 358 -1.53 -10.37 13.54
C SER A 358 -0.53 -9.28 13.93
N SER A 359 0.64 -9.20 13.26
CA SER A 359 1.63 -8.15 13.55
C SER A 359 1.09 -6.75 13.25
N LEU A 360 0.32 -6.59 12.15
CA LEU A 360 -0.37 -5.33 11.87
C LEU A 360 -1.28 -4.90 13.03
N LYS A 361 -2.11 -5.82 13.55
CA LYS A 361 -2.96 -5.53 14.71
C LYS A 361 -2.14 -5.15 15.95
N THR A 362 -1.04 -5.83 16.21
CA THR A 362 -0.15 -5.55 17.34
C THR A 362 0.43 -4.14 17.22
N PHE A 363 0.91 -3.75 16.05
CA PHE A 363 1.42 -2.40 15.81
C PHE A 363 0.36 -1.32 16.01
N LEU A 364 -0.87 -1.57 15.57
CA LEU A 364 -1.97 -0.64 15.75
C LEU A 364 -2.49 -0.59 17.21
N LYS A 365 -2.47 -1.72 17.94
CA LYS A 365 -2.94 -1.79 19.33
C LYS A 365 -1.86 -1.41 20.36
N GLY A 366 -0.62 -1.83 20.15
CA GLY A 366 0.45 -1.79 21.13
C GLY A 366 1.02 -0.41 21.45
N LYS A 367 0.71 0.63 20.68
CA LYS A 367 1.21 2.00 20.85
C LYS A 367 0.11 3.00 21.21
N GLY A 368 -0.90 2.58 21.95
CA GLY A 368 -1.93 3.50 22.48
C GLY A 368 -2.98 3.97 21.47
N VAL A 369 -2.94 3.52 20.22
CA VAL A 369 -3.92 3.91 19.17
C VAL A 369 -5.34 3.39 19.49
N VAL A 370 -5.47 2.35 20.28
CA VAL A 370 -6.77 1.73 20.65
C VAL A 370 -7.11 1.95 22.13
N SER A 371 -6.22 2.51 22.92
CA SER A 371 -6.54 2.94 24.27
C SER A 371 -7.34 4.26 24.24
N GLN A 372 -8.33 4.38 25.10
CA GLN A 372 -9.26 5.51 25.27
C GLN A 372 -8.63 6.92 25.42
N SER A 373 -7.44 7.15 24.87
CA SER A 373 -6.80 8.45 24.79
C SER A 373 -7.41 9.26 23.66
N CYS A 374 -7.61 10.54 23.91
CA CYS A 374 -8.18 11.49 22.96
C CYS A 374 -7.42 11.48 21.64
N PRO A 375 -8.12 11.40 20.49
CA PRO A 375 -7.48 11.23 19.19
C PRO A 375 -6.60 12.40 18.75
N ILE A 376 -6.81 13.58 19.31
CA ILE A 376 -6.09 14.81 19.00
C ILE A 376 -5.11 15.04 20.15
N GLY A 377 -3.81 14.77 19.95
CA GLY A 377 -2.75 14.96 20.96
C GLY A 377 -2.10 13.68 21.48
N GLY A 378 -2.62 12.49 21.16
CA GLY A 378 -1.85 11.26 21.31
C GLY A 378 -0.76 11.21 20.24
N GLU A 379 0.46 10.85 20.60
CA GLU A 379 1.51 10.55 19.62
C GLU A 379 0.95 9.53 18.62
N ARG A 380 0.92 9.91 17.35
CA ARG A 380 0.59 8.95 16.29
C ARG A 380 1.64 7.85 16.34
N PRO A 381 1.25 6.57 16.30
CA PRO A 381 2.21 5.47 16.43
C PRO A 381 3.22 5.46 15.27
N PHE A 382 2.85 6.06 14.16
CA PHE A 382 3.63 6.20 12.93
C PHE A 382 3.34 7.55 12.28
N ASP A 383 4.31 8.08 11.57
CA ASP A 383 4.13 9.28 10.72
C ASP A 383 3.54 8.89 9.37
N LEU A 384 3.99 7.76 8.80
CA LEU A 384 3.58 7.24 7.51
C LEU A 384 3.32 5.73 7.56
N VAL A 385 2.43 5.27 6.70
CA VAL A 385 2.14 3.85 6.52
C VAL A 385 2.20 3.50 5.05
N TYR A 386 3.23 2.74 4.64
CA TYR A 386 3.30 2.15 3.30
C TYR A 386 2.62 0.79 3.30
N ILE A 387 1.70 0.58 2.36
CA ILE A 387 0.84 -0.60 2.33
C ILE A 387 0.44 -0.92 0.90
N ASP A 388 0.34 -2.21 0.54
CA ASP A 388 -0.22 -2.58 -0.76
C ASP A 388 -1.76 -2.57 -0.75
N ILE A 389 -2.35 -2.64 -1.92
CA ILE A 389 -3.82 -2.61 -2.09
C ILE A 389 -4.53 -3.78 -1.38
N VAL A 390 -3.85 -4.92 -1.19
CA VAL A 390 -4.36 -6.07 -0.44
C VAL A 390 -4.34 -5.77 1.06
N GLY A 391 -3.20 -5.25 1.53
CA GLY A 391 -3.02 -4.82 2.91
C GLY A 391 -3.96 -3.70 3.31
N LEU A 392 -4.38 -2.84 2.37
CA LEU A 392 -5.34 -1.77 2.63
C LEU A 392 -6.67 -2.30 3.18
N LYS A 393 -7.18 -3.43 2.67
CA LYS A 393 -8.35 -4.12 3.24
C LYS A 393 -8.10 -4.58 4.67
N GLN A 394 -6.90 -5.12 4.93
CA GLN A 394 -6.49 -5.60 6.24
C GLN A 394 -6.33 -4.44 7.23
N PHE A 395 -5.72 -3.34 6.80
CA PHE A 395 -5.55 -2.13 7.61
C PHE A 395 -6.89 -1.50 7.99
N LYS A 396 -7.80 -1.33 7.02
CA LYS A 396 -9.15 -0.81 7.27
C LYS A 396 -9.91 -1.67 8.29
N LYS A 397 -9.79 -3.00 8.19
CA LYS A 397 -10.39 -3.94 9.16
C LYS A 397 -9.71 -3.85 10.54
N ALA A 398 -8.39 -3.69 10.60
CA ALA A 398 -7.62 -3.63 11.84
C ALA A 398 -7.81 -2.30 12.60
N SER A 399 -7.91 -1.18 11.87
CA SER A 399 -8.09 0.16 12.45
C SER A 399 -9.51 0.45 12.93
N GLY A 400 -10.53 -0.23 12.39
CA GLY A 400 -11.92 -0.07 12.82
C GLY A 400 -12.40 1.39 12.78
N SER A 401 -12.87 1.93 13.91
CA SER A 401 -13.33 3.32 14.04
C SER A 401 -12.23 4.36 13.81
N LEU A 402 -10.97 4.00 14.01
CA LEU A 402 -9.83 4.90 13.81
C LEU A 402 -9.47 5.12 12.33
N TRP A 403 -10.12 4.41 11.40
CA TRP A 403 -9.87 4.54 9.96
C TRP A 403 -9.80 5.97 9.48
N LYS A 404 -10.80 6.80 9.85
CA LYS A 404 -10.87 8.20 9.40
C LYS A 404 -9.71 9.07 9.89
N GLN A 405 -9.10 8.72 11.02
CA GLN A 405 -7.98 9.46 11.60
C GLN A 405 -6.62 9.01 11.05
N LEU A 406 -6.53 7.73 10.64
CA LEU A 406 -5.29 7.11 10.20
C LEU A 406 -5.15 7.06 8.67
N ASN A 407 -6.25 7.22 7.92
CA ASN A 407 -6.24 7.04 6.47
C ASN A 407 -5.36 8.06 5.71
N CYS A 408 -5.18 9.27 6.24
CA CYS A 408 -4.30 10.29 5.65
C CYS A 408 -2.79 9.92 5.73
N MET A 409 -2.40 9.01 6.64
CA MET A 409 -1.02 8.54 6.76
C MET A 409 -0.66 7.53 5.67
N LEU A 410 -1.65 6.98 4.97
CA LEU A 410 -1.45 5.88 4.02
C LEU A 410 -0.76 6.32 2.74
N ARG A 411 0.16 5.46 2.30
CA ARG A 411 0.81 5.45 0.98
C ARG A 411 0.53 4.07 0.39
N VAL A 412 -0.43 4.00 -0.51
CA VAL A 412 -0.97 2.71 -1.01
C VAL A 412 -0.22 2.32 -2.27
N ILE A 413 0.58 1.27 -2.21
CA ILE A 413 1.26 0.68 -3.36
C ILE A 413 0.21 -0.10 -4.17
N ASP A 414 -0.13 0.43 -5.33
CA ASP A 414 -1.14 -0.09 -6.24
C ASP A 414 -0.58 -0.12 -7.66
N SER A 415 -0.10 -1.29 -8.09
CA SER A 415 0.59 -1.44 -9.38
C SER A 415 -0.23 -0.92 -10.57
N PHE A 416 -1.57 -0.93 -10.48
CA PHE A 416 -2.47 -0.51 -11.56
C PHE A 416 -3.04 0.90 -11.38
N GLY A 417 -3.00 1.44 -10.17
CA GLY A 417 -3.63 2.70 -9.79
C GLY A 417 -5.14 2.57 -9.54
N THR A 418 -5.65 3.45 -8.68
CA THR A 418 -7.08 3.61 -8.42
C THR A 418 -7.51 5.00 -8.89
N GLU A 419 -8.26 5.06 -9.99
CA GLU A 419 -8.75 6.33 -10.54
C GLU A 419 -9.89 6.92 -9.70
N PRO A 420 -10.08 8.25 -9.68
CA PRO A 420 -11.14 8.93 -8.93
C PRO A 420 -12.54 8.35 -9.15
N ALA A 421 -12.85 7.94 -10.38
CA ALA A 421 -14.14 7.33 -10.74
C ALA A 421 -14.44 6.00 -10.01
N TYR A 422 -13.42 5.34 -9.45
CA TYR A 422 -13.52 4.09 -8.69
C TYR A 422 -13.25 4.27 -7.20
N ASN A 423 -12.98 5.47 -6.75
CA ASN A 423 -12.58 5.74 -5.37
C ASN A 423 -13.77 5.94 -4.42
N ILE A 424 -14.93 6.35 -4.92
CA ILE A 424 -16.13 6.66 -4.13
C ILE A 424 -17.26 5.68 -4.45
N ARG A 425 -17.72 4.93 -3.45
CA ARG A 425 -18.75 3.88 -3.63
C ARG A 425 -20.08 4.43 -4.15
N LYS A 426 -20.51 5.60 -3.65
CA LYS A 426 -21.76 6.24 -4.11
C LYS A 426 -21.68 6.59 -5.60
N TYR A 427 -20.55 7.17 -6.03
CA TYR A 427 -20.28 7.51 -7.43
C TYR A 427 -20.23 6.27 -8.32
N MET A 428 -19.47 5.23 -7.92
CA MET A 428 -19.40 3.95 -8.63
C MET A 428 -20.79 3.34 -8.85
N LYS A 429 -21.62 3.32 -7.80
CA LYS A 429 -22.98 2.77 -7.88
C LYS A 429 -23.85 3.57 -8.85
N ARG A 430 -23.79 4.90 -8.80
CA ARG A 430 -24.55 5.80 -9.67
C ARG A 430 -24.17 5.65 -11.16
N THR A 431 -22.88 5.49 -11.42
CA THR A 431 -22.32 5.42 -12.77
C THR A 431 -22.16 3.98 -13.31
N GLY A 432 -22.64 2.96 -12.57
CA GLY A 432 -22.57 1.57 -13.00
C GLY A 432 -21.16 0.94 -12.96
N ARG A 433 -20.16 1.63 -12.41
CA ARG A 433 -18.79 1.14 -12.32
C ARG A 433 -18.67 0.06 -11.24
N LYS A 434 -17.97 -1.03 -11.58
CA LYS A 434 -17.80 -2.18 -10.67
C LYS A 434 -16.33 -2.56 -10.54
N THR A 435 -15.86 -2.74 -9.31
CA THR A 435 -14.55 -3.31 -8.98
C THR A 435 -14.54 -3.74 -7.50
N ASP A 436 -13.79 -4.79 -7.18
CA ASP A 436 -13.55 -5.23 -5.79
C ASP A 436 -12.40 -4.44 -5.12
N TRP A 437 -11.71 -3.61 -5.88
CA TRP A 437 -10.51 -2.89 -5.50
C TRP A 437 -10.71 -1.37 -5.39
N GLY A 438 -11.95 -0.90 -5.26
CA GLY A 438 -12.29 0.51 -5.17
C GLY A 438 -13.13 0.86 -3.94
N GLY A 439 -13.63 2.11 -3.89
CA GLY A 439 -14.47 2.60 -2.79
C GLY A 439 -13.71 2.85 -1.49
N TRP A 440 -12.49 3.34 -1.61
CA TRP A 440 -11.59 3.59 -0.47
C TRP A 440 -11.81 4.94 0.18
N GLU A 441 -12.28 5.95 -0.59
CA GLU A 441 -12.46 7.34 -0.14
C GLU A 441 -11.17 7.96 0.39
N LEU A 442 -10.06 7.67 -0.30
CA LEU A 442 -8.75 8.27 -0.08
C LEU A 442 -8.48 9.35 -1.13
N LEU A 443 -7.49 10.21 -0.92
CA LEU A 443 -7.02 11.09 -1.98
C LEU A 443 -6.42 10.25 -3.12
N PRO A 444 -6.74 10.53 -4.39
CA PRO A 444 -6.20 9.75 -5.52
C PRO A 444 -4.67 9.69 -5.54
N THR A 445 -3.99 10.75 -5.10
CA THR A 445 -2.53 10.83 -4.98
C THR A 445 -1.92 9.98 -3.85
N GLN A 446 -2.74 9.39 -2.97
CA GLN A 446 -2.27 8.40 -1.99
C GLN A 446 -2.04 7.02 -2.61
N PHE A 447 -2.50 6.77 -3.84
CA PHE A 447 -2.21 5.53 -4.58
C PHE A 447 -0.94 5.72 -5.41
N PHE A 448 0.01 4.80 -5.24
CA PHE A 448 1.33 4.84 -5.86
C PHE A 448 1.50 3.72 -6.86
N THR A 449 1.65 4.07 -8.13
CA THR A 449 1.74 3.11 -9.24
C THR A 449 3.17 2.67 -9.52
N MET A 450 3.30 1.53 -10.19
CA MET A 450 4.59 0.99 -10.63
C MET A 450 5.14 1.73 -11.86
N PHE A 451 4.26 2.23 -12.73
CA PHE A 451 4.56 3.07 -13.89
C PHE A 451 3.69 4.33 -13.86
N PRO A 452 4.06 5.40 -14.55
CA PRO A 452 3.27 6.63 -14.60
C PRO A 452 2.04 6.49 -15.51
N HIS A 453 1.13 5.57 -15.18
CA HIS A 453 -0.03 5.26 -16.02
C HIS A 453 -1.06 6.39 -16.09
N THR A 454 -1.31 7.00 -14.95
CA THR A 454 -2.32 8.03 -14.79
C THR A 454 -1.78 9.13 -13.87
N PRO A 455 -1.92 10.40 -14.28
CA PRO A 455 -1.49 11.51 -13.44
C PRO A 455 -2.39 11.71 -12.21
N ASP A 456 -3.54 11.03 -12.12
CA ASP A 456 -4.40 11.06 -10.94
C ASP A 456 -3.77 10.36 -9.73
N ASN A 457 -2.83 9.44 -9.95
CA ASN A 457 -2.10 8.74 -8.90
C ASN A 457 -0.64 9.18 -8.85
N SER A 458 0.00 9.01 -7.71
CA SER A 458 1.43 9.22 -7.57
C SER A 458 2.21 8.08 -8.25
N TYR A 459 3.37 8.38 -8.81
CA TYR A 459 4.24 7.39 -9.43
C TYR A 459 5.37 6.99 -8.49
N MET A 460 5.39 5.74 -8.02
CA MET A 460 6.45 5.20 -7.16
C MET A 460 7.63 4.65 -7.96
N GLY A 461 7.36 3.83 -8.96
CA GLY A 461 8.40 3.12 -9.70
C GLY A 461 9.05 1.98 -8.93
N PHE A 462 10.18 1.57 -9.43
CA PHE A 462 11.09 0.53 -8.91
C PHE A 462 12.47 0.77 -9.51
N VAL A 463 13.46 -0.02 -9.07
CA VAL A 463 14.83 0.05 -9.61
C VAL A 463 15.07 -1.14 -10.55
N VAL A 464 15.69 -0.88 -11.70
CA VAL A 464 16.14 -1.93 -12.61
C VAL A 464 17.57 -2.33 -12.26
N GLU A 465 17.76 -3.63 -12.01
CA GLU A 465 19.09 -4.19 -11.75
C GLU A 465 19.84 -4.37 -13.06
N ASN A 466 20.96 -3.66 -13.21
CA ASN A 466 21.86 -3.78 -14.35
C ASN A 466 23.31 -3.85 -13.87
N ASN A 467 24.19 -4.46 -14.65
CA ASN A 467 25.63 -4.51 -14.36
C ASN A 467 26.35 -3.37 -15.08
N GLU A 468 26.93 -2.43 -14.33
CA GLU A 468 27.62 -1.24 -14.85
C GLU A 468 28.87 -1.52 -15.68
N GLU A 469 29.48 -2.68 -15.55
CA GLU A 469 30.65 -3.07 -16.36
C GLU A 469 30.43 -2.98 -17.89
N THR A 470 29.15 -2.88 -18.30
CA THR A 470 28.74 -2.74 -19.70
C THR A 470 28.82 -1.32 -20.25
N GLN A 471 28.86 -0.27 -19.41
CA GLN A 471 28.86 1.12 -19.89
C GLN A 471 30.19 1.61 -20.47
N THR A 472 31.30 0.95 -20.16
CA THR A 472 32.64 1.40 -20.57
C THR A 472 33.24 0.67 -21.77
N LYS A 473 32.62 -0.41 -22.24
CA LYS A 473 33.15 -1.15 -23.41
C LYS A 473 32.40 -0.75 -24.68
N LYS A 474 33.11 -0.39 -25.72
CA LYS A 474 32.63 -0.16 -27.10
C LYS A 474 31.58 -1.20 -27.46
N SER A 475 30.47 -0.76 -28.09
CA SER A 475 29.42 -1.60 -28.66
C SER A 475 30.00 -2.90 -29.23
N ARG A 476 29.80 -4.01 -28.54
CA ARG A 476 30.14 -5.32 -29.14
C ARG A 476 29.05 -5.65 -30.15
N LYS A 477 29.47 -5.98 -31.35
CA LYS A 477 28.57 -6.59 -32.34
C LYS A 477 27.97 -7.83 -31.69
N ARG A 478 26.67 -7.82 -31.48
CA ARG A 478 25.93 -8.97 -30.92
C ARG A 478 25.48 -9.86 -32.06
N ASP A 479 25.48 -11.15 -31.82
CA ASP A 479 24.89 -12.13 -32.73
C ASP A 479 23.37 -11.91 -32.77
N ASN A 480 22.72 -12.39 -33.84
CA ASN A 480 21.27 -12.34 -33.97
C ASN A 480 20.60 -13.35 -33.05
N LYS A 481 20.72 -13.12 -31.73
CA LYS A 481 20.08 -13.90 -30.67
C LYS A 481 18.88 -13.13 -30.12
N ALA A 482 17.74 -13.80 -29.99
CA ALA A 482 16.52 -13.23 -29.44
C ALA A 482 16.07 -13.99 -28.18
N LEU A 483 15.49 -13.27 -27.21
CA LEU A 483 14.94 -13.84 -25.98
C LEU A 483 13.47 -13.48 -25.85
N VAL A 484 12.60 -14.47 -25.65
CA VAL A 484 11.16 -14.25 -25.53
C VAL A 484 10.76 -13.92 -24.11
N TYR A 485 9.98 -12.86 -23.95
CA TYR A 485 9.37 -12.46 -22.66
C TYR A 485 8.07 -13.22 -22.39
N GLY A 486 8.20 -14.39 -21.78
CA GLY A 486 7.04 -15.24 -21.46
C GLY A 486 7.47 -16.48 -20.70
N LYS A 487 7.49 -16.42 -19.37
CA LYS A 487 8.00 -17.49 -18.50
C LYS A 487 7.00 -18.62 -18.17
N MET A 488 5.76 -18.48 -18.59
CA MET A 488 4.69 -19.48 -18.34
C MET A 488 4.05 -19.91 -19.64
N SER A 489 3.74 -21.18 -19.77
CA SER A 489 3.18 -21.82 -20.97
C SER A 489 1.91 -21.13 -21.49
N TYR A 490 1.00 -20.69 -20.61
CA TYR A 490 -0.23 -20.03 -21.00
C TYR A 490 0.00 -18.69 -21.74
N MET A 491 1.10 -17.97 -21.48
CA MET A 491 1.43 -16.70 -22.16
C MET A 491 1.68 -16.91 -23.65
N TRP A 492 2.22 -18.08 -24.01
CA TRP A 492 2.50 -18.46 -25.40
C TRP A 492 1.22 -18.84 -26.15
N LYS A 493 0.32 -19.59 -25.49
CA LYS A 493 -0.98 -19.98 -26.06
C LYS A 493 -1.88 -18.76 -26.34
N GLU A 494 -1.98 -17.83 -25.38
CA GLU A 494 -2.80 -16.63 -25.51
C GLU A 494 -2.31 -15.65 -26.59
N ALA A 495 -1.01 -15.62 -26.83
CA ALA A 495 -0.40 -14.70 -27.80
C ALA A 495 -0.56 -15.15 -29.26
N ASN A 496 -0.98 -16.39 -29.52
CA ASN A 496 -0.89 -17.02 -30.84
C ASN A 496 0.52 -16.80 -31.46
N ALA A 497 1.53 -17.06 -30.63
CA ALA A 497 2.89 -16.58 -30.86
C ALA A 497 3.62 -17.28 -32.02
N HIS A 498 3.20 -18.51 -32.37
CA HIS A 498 3.90 -19.33 -33.37
C HIS A 498 4.14 -18.60 -34.68
N LYS A 499 3.11 -17.97 -35.25
CA LYS A 499 3.19 -17.34 -36.57
C LYS A 499 4.23 -16.23 -36.67
N PHE A 500 4.29 -15.31 -35.69
CA PHE A 500 5.26 -14.22 -35.77
C PHE A 500 6.65 -14.65 -35.27
N LEU A 501 6.75 -15.62 -34.39
CA LEU A 501 8.03 -16.18 -33.98
C LEU A 501 8.74 -16.95 -35.12
N GLU A 502 7.98 -17.64 -35.98
CA GLU A 502 8.52 -18.27 -37.20
C GLU A 502 9.17 -17.23 -38.14
N ILE A 503 8.58 -16.04 -38.28
CA ILE A 503 9.18 -14.96 -39.07
C ILE A 503 10.48 -14.49 -38.42
N ILE A 504 10.50 -14.34 -37.08
CA ILE A 504 11.69 -13.92 -36.34
C ILE A 504 12.79 -14.97 -36.45
N ASN A 505 12.44 -16.25 -36.39
CA ASN A 505 13.37 -17.37 -36.47
C ASN A 505 14.17 -17.41 -37.81
N GLN A 506 13.67 -16.77 -38.86
CA GLN A 506 14.42 -16.65 -40.14
C GLN A 506 15.69 -15.82 -40.02
N ARG A 507 15.82 -14.95 -39.01
CA ARG A 507 16.93 -14.03 -38.82
C ARG A 507 17.60 -14.13 -37.44
N PHE A 508 16.93 -14.71 -36.44
CA PHE A 508 17.37 -14.75 -35.06
C PHE A 508 17.29 -16.19 -34.52
N GLU A 509 18.30 -16.60 -33.78
CA GLU A 509 18.22 -17.75 -32.89
C GLU A 509 17.37 -17.38 -31.68
N ILE A 510 16.26 -18.11 -31.46
CA ILE A 510 15.29 -17.75 -30.42
C ILE A 510 15.50 -18.57 -29.16
N HIS A 511 15.65 -17.86 -28.04
CA HIS A 511 15.77 -18.41 -26.68
C HIS A 511 14.51 -18.08 -25.85
N ALA A 512 14.26 -18.92 -24.84
CA ALA A 512 13.15 -18.74 -23.88
C ALA A 512 13.58 -19.15 -22.47
N THR A 513 12.85 -18.66 -21.47
CA THR A 513 13.01 -19.04 -20.04
C THR A 513 11.67 -19.51 -19.48
N VAL A 514 11.05 -20.47 -20.14
CA VAL A 514 9.73 -20.96 -19.79
C VAL A 514 9.85 -22.04 -18.72
N HIS A 515 9.15 -21.86 -17.61
CA HIS A 515 8.94 -22.94 -16.65
C HIS A 515 7.91 -23.91 -17.20
N VAL A 516 8.31 -25.15 -17.39
CA VAL A 516 7.44 -26.26 -17.81
C VAL A 516 7.30 -27.22 -16.65
N ASP A 517 6.08 -27.42 -16.17
CA ASP A 517 5.79 -28.46 -15.18
C ASP A 517 5.82 -29.83 -15.90
N GLN A 518 6.82 -30.64 -15.60
CA GLN A 518 7.04 -31.96 -16.24
C GLN A 518 5.86 -32.92 -16.04
N ASN A 519 4.97 -32.65 -15.11
CA ASN A 519 3.76 -33.45 -14.86
C ASN A 519 2.55 -33.07 -15.73
N GLN A 520 2.66 -32.03 -16.54
CA GLN A 520 1.58 -31.54 -17.42
C GLN A 520 2.02 -31.63 -18.88
N THR A 521 1.66 -32.73 -19.54
CA THR A 521 2.01 -32.99 -20.96
C THR A 521 1.54 -31.89 -21.93
N GLU A 522 0.43 -31.23 -21.65
CA GLU A 522 -0.06 -30.10 -22.46
C GLU A 522 0.81 -28.81 -22.36
N GLU A 523 1.68 -28.70 -21.38
CA GLU A 523 2.57 -27.54 -21.21
C GLU A 523 3.85 -27.67 -22.06
N VAL A 524 4.26 -28.89 -22.36
CA VAL A 524 5.49 -29.18 -23.15
C VAL A 524 5.33 -28.67 -24.59
N ASP A 525 4.14 -28.75 -25.16
CA ASP A 525 3.86 -28.37 -26.56
C ASP A 525 3.63 -26.86 -26.76
N ALA A 526 3.65 -26.08 -25.68
CA ALA A 526 3.40 -24.63 -25.78
C ALA A 526 4.59 -23.86 -26.38
N VAL A 527 5.81 -24.37 -26.28
CA VAL A 527 7.02 -23.75 -26.81
C VAL A 527 7.45 -24.48 -28.08
N PRO A 528 7.57 -23.79 -29.23
CA PRO A 528 8.01 -24.41 -30.48
C PRO A 528 9.36 -25.12 -30.34
N SER A 529 9.53 -26.27 -31.01
CA SER A 529 10.73 -27.09 -30.93
C SER A 529 12.01 -26.42 -31.44
N TYR A 530 11.89 -25.40 -32.30
CA TYR A 530 13.03 -24.60 -32.80
C TYR A 530 13.53 -23.57 -31.79
N ILE A 531 12.86 -23.40 -30.62
CA ILE A 531 13.24 -22.43 -29.58
C ILE A 531 14.04 -23.13 -28.49
N HIS A 532 15.21 -22.55 -28.20
CA HIS A 532 16.05 -23.03 -27.11
C HIS A 532 15.54 -22.57 -25.74
N ASN A 533 14.87 -23.46 -25.01
CA ASN A 533 14.31 -23.17 -23.68
C ASN A 533 15.31 -23.48 -22.57
N HIS A 534 15.75 -22.46 -21.82
CA HIS A 534 16.68 -22.58 -20.70
C HIS A 534 15.97 -22.95 -19.36
N GLY A 535 14.64 -22.94 -19.32
CA GLY A 535 13.91 -23.10 -18.06
C GLY A 535 14.09 -21.91 -17.11
N ILE A 536 14.07 -22.19 -15.80
CA ILE A 536 14.28 -21.14 -14.77
C ILE A 536 15.78 -20.88 -14.64
N LEU A 537 16.20 -19.67 -14.91
CA LEU A 537 17.57 -19.21 -14.75
C LEU A 537 17.80 -18.51 -13.40
N SER A 538 19.03 -18.57 -12.89
CA SER A 538 19.47 -17.67 -11.83
C SER A 538 19.50 -16.21 -12.32
N VAL A 539 19.51 -15.25 -11.40
CA VAL A 539 19.61 -13.82 -11.77
C VAL A 539 20.92 -13.56 -12.56
N HIS A 540 22.00 -14.19 -12.15
CA HIS A 540 23.31 -14.06 -12.84
C HIS A 540 23.25 -14.59 -14.28
N ASP A 541 22.69 -15.78 -14.47
CA ASP A 541 22.61 -16.42 -15.80
C ASP A 541 21.66 -15.67 -16.72
N LEU A 542 20.54 -15.16 -16.19
CA LEU A 542 19.63 -14.30 -16.95
C LEU A 542 20.31 -13.01 -17.39
N GLN A 543 21.07 -12.35 -16.50
CA GLN A 543 21.82 -11.14 -16.84
C GLN A 543 22.90 -11.43 -17.90
N HIS A 544 23.56 -12.60 -17.85
CA HIS A 544 24.49 -13.04 -18.87
C HIS A 544 23.80 -13.24 -20.22
N LEU A 545 22.68 -13.93 -20.24
CA LEU A 545 21.88 -14.17 -21.45
C LEU A 545 21.40 -12.84 -22.06
N LEU A 546 20.93 -11.88 -21.25
CA LEU A 546 20.51 -10.56 -21.73
C LEU A 546 21.67 -9.75 -22.35
N LYS A 547 22.91 -9.90 -21.86
CA LYS A 547 24.09 -9.26 -22.46
C LYS A 547 24.44 -9.80 -23.85
N GLU A 548 24.13 -11.04 -24.11
CA GLU A 548 24.32 -11.68 -25.43
C GLU A 548 23.15 -11.43 -26.38
N THR A 549 21.95 -11.25 -25.82
CA THR A 549 20.70 -11.08 -26.57
C THR A 549 20.66 -9.72 -27.28
N LYS A 550 20.38 -9.72 -28.58
CA LYS A 550 20.17 -8.52 -29.40
C LYS A 550 18.71 -8.06 -29.36
N LEU A 551 17.77 -8.99 -29.40
CA LEU A 551 16.33 -8.73 -29.47
C LEU A 551 15.60 -9.38 -28.28
N PHE A 552 14.83 -8.58 -27.54
CA PHE A 552 13.92 -9.04 -26.49
C PHE A 552 12.48 -8.99 -27.02
N ILE A 553 11.77 -10.12 -27.06
CA ILE A 553 10.48 -10.25 -27.76
C ILE A 553 9.33 -10.24 -26.76
N GLY A 554 8.43 -9.28 -26.87
CA GLY A 554 7.16 -9.29 -26.14
C GLY A 554 6.14 -10.22 -26.78
N LEU A 555 5.34 -10.93 -25.96
CA LEU A 555 4.23 -11.77 -26.38
C LEU A 555 2.86 -11.08 -26.26
N GLY A 556 2.81 -9.81 -25.84
CA GLY A 556 1.56 -9.08 -25.55
C GLY A 556 1.04 -9.26 -24.13
N PHE A 557 1.65 -10.10 -23.31
CA PHE A 557 1.42 -10.29 -21.86
C PHE A 557 2.69 -10.88 -21.21
N PRO A 558 3.04 -10.53 -19.96
CA PRO A 558 2.36 -9.61 -19.04
C PRO A 558 2.46 -8.14 -19.46
N TYR A 559 1.48 -7.32 -19.02
CA TYR A 559 1.48 -5.88 -19.29
C TYR A 559 2.40 -5.15 -18.32
N GLU A 560 3.26 -4.25 -18.87
CA GLU A 560 4.06 -3.32 -18.08
C GLU A 560 4.87 -3.97 -16.94
N GLY A 561 5.53 -5.08 -17.22
CA GLY A 561 6.44 -5.71 -16.26
C GLY A 561 7.85 -5.08 -16.29
N PRO A 562 8.70 -5.31 -15.25
CA PRO A 562 10.08 -4.82 -15.19
C PRO A 562 11.00 -5.34 -16.31
N ALA A 563 10.82 -6.58 -16.75
CA ALA A 563 11.76 -7.28 -17.61
C ALA A 563 12.12 -6.59 -18.95
N PRO A 564 11.18 -5.90 -19.66
CA PRO A 564 11.57 -5.12 -20.83
C PRO A 564 12.60 -4.02 -20.52
N LEU A 565 12.49 -3.34 -19.37
CA LEU A 565 13.46 -2.33 -18.95
C LEU A 565 14.80 -2.96 -18.57
N GLU A 566 14.80 -4.14 -17.96
CA GLU A 566 16.01 -4.90 -17.67
C GLU A 566 16.74 -5.28 -18.96
N ALA A 567 16.00 -5.73 -19.98
CA ALA A 567 16.56 -6.05 -21.29
C ALA A 567 17.18 -4.82 -21.97
N ILE A 568 16.46 -3.69 -21.98
CA ILE A 568 16.96 -2.42 -22.55
C ILE A 568 18.20 -1.91 -21.78
N ALA A 569 18.20 -2.04 -20.45
CA ALA A 569 19.33 -1.66 -19.61
C ALA A 569 20.57 -2.53 -19.85
N ASN A 570 20.41 -3.73 -20.40
CA ASN A 570 21.48 -4.61 -20.84
C ASN A 570 21.82 -4.43 -22.34
N GLY A 571 21.18 -3.50 -23.06
CA GLY A 571 21.43 -3.17 -24.48
C GLY A 571 20.67 -4.04 -25.48
N CYS A 572 19.61 -4.73 -25.08
CA CYS A 572 18.68 -5.36 -26.00
C CYS A 572 17.78 -4.32 -26.67
N MET A 573 17.35 -4.57 -27.90
CA MET A 573 16.21 -3.91 -28.49
C MET A 573 14.94 -4.64 -28.07
N PHE A 574 13.89 -3.94 -27.67
CA PHE A 574 12.62 -4.52 -27.26
C PHE A 574 11.60 -4.44 -28.36
N LEU A 575 11.14 -5.60 -28.85
CA LEU A 575 10.00 -5.72 -29.73
C LEU A 575 8.74 -5.69 -28.87
N ASN A 576 8.01 -4.56 -28.93
CA ASN A 576 6.87 -4.25 -28.11
C ASN A 576 5.57 -4.42 -28.90
N PRO A 577 4.77 -5.48 -28.68
CA PRO A 577 3.51 -5.67 -29.39
C PRO A 577 2.54 -4.52 -29.18
N SER A 578 2.09 -3.90 -30.28
CA SER A 578 1.02 -2.90 -30.26
C SER A 578 -0.35 -3.58 -30.29
N PHE A 579 -1.37 -2.88 -29.81
CA PHE A 579 -2.74 -3.36 -29.73
C PHE A 579 -3.69 -2.48 -30.53
N GLY A 580 -4.42 -3.09 -31.45
CA GLY A 580 -5.47 -2.47 -32.22
C GLY A 580 -6.74 -3.35 -32.23
N PRO A 581 -7.81 -2.97 -31.51
CA PRO A 581 -7.96 -1.77 -30.67
C PRO A 581 -7.15 -1.84 -29.36
N PRO A 582 -6.89 -0.70 -28.68
CA PRO A 582 -6.22 -0.68 -27.39
C PRO A 582 -6.90 -1.59 -26.36
N LYS A 583 -6.10 -2.26 -25.52
CA LYS A 583 -6.64 -3.15 -24.46
C LYS A 583 -7.16 -2.34 -23.29
N SER A 584 -8.38 -2.65 -22.88
CA SER A 584 -9.08 -1.91 -21.82
C SER A 584 -10.04 -2.81 -21.04
N LYS A 585 -10.76 -2.22 -20.11
CA LYS A 585 -11.80 -2.90 -19.32
C LYS A 585 -12.94 -3.46 -20.19
N SER A 586 -13.23 -2.84 -21.33
CA SER A 586 -14.31 -3.25 -22.23
C SER A 586 -13.99 -4.53 -23.02
N ASN A 587 -12.73 -4.76 -23.37
CA ASN A 587 -12.32 -5.83 -24.28
C ASN A 587 -11.32 -6.85 -23.69
N THR A 588 -10.81 -6.62 -22.48
CA THR A 588 -9.76 -7.48 -21.89
C THR A 588 -10.13 -7.94 -20.49
N LYS A 589 -10.25 -9.26 -20.30
CA LYS A 589 -10.61 -9.90 -19.01
C LYS A 589 -9.72 -9.45 -17.85
N PHE A 590 -8.42 -9.27 -18.11
CA PHE A 590 -7.45 -8.84 -17.11
C PHE A 590 -7.82 -7.49 -16.46
N PHE A 591 -8.37 -6.53 -17.23
CA PHE A 591 -8.76 -5.22 -16.71
C PHE A 591 -10.17 -5.16 -16.16
N LYS A 592 -11.02 -6.15 -16.40
CA LYS A 592 -12.45 -6.12 -16.08
C LYS A 592 -12.76 -5.70 -14.63
N ASN A 593 -11.96 -6.17 -13.68
CA ASN A 593 -12.12 -5.88 -12.25
C ASN A 593 -11.12 -4.85 -11.70
N LYS A 594 -10.28 -4.23 -12.54
CA LYS A 594 -9.32 -3.20 -12.09
C LYS A 594 -10.00 -1.84 -11.93
N PRO A 595 -9.57 -0.98 -10.97
CA PRO A 595 -10.19 0.32 -10.70
C PRO A 595 -9.69 1.44 -11.64
N THR A 596 -9.69 1.19 -12.93
CA THR A 596 -9.16 2.10 -13.97
C THR A 596 -9.95 1.98 -15.26
N GLU A 597 -10.06 3.07 -16.02
CA GLU A 597 -10.58 3.13 -17.40
C GLU A 597 -9.46 3.27 -18.42
N ARG A 598 -8.21 3.13 -18.01
CA ARG A 598 -7.07 3.31 -18.93
C ARG A 598 -7.09 2.31 -20.09
N GLU A 599 -6.54 2.75 -21.20
CA GLU A 599 -6.34 1.97 -22.40
C GLU A 599 -4.84 1.75 -22.64
N LEU A 600 -4.47 0.52 -23.00
CA LEU A 600 -3.11 0.17 -23.34
C LEU A 600 -2.97 0.05 -24.85
N THR A 601 -2.14 0.89 -25.45
CA THR A 601 -1.81 0.90 -26.87
C THR A 601 -0.82 -0.18 -27.27
N SER A 602 -0.03 -0.65 -26.30
CA SER A 602 0.98 -1.70 -26.48
C SER A 602 1.16 -2.53 -25.21
N GLN A 603 1.99 -3.58 -25.28
CA GLN A 603 2.34 -4.38 -24.11
C GLN A 603 3.03 -3.53 -23.03
N HIS A 604 3.83 -2.54 -23.40
CA HIS A 604 4.57 -1.68 -22.49
C HIS A 604 4.50 -0.22 -22.91
N PRO A 605 3.38 0.50 -22.61
CA PRO A 605 3.20 1.88 -23.04
C PRO A 605 4.27 2.86 -22.55
N TYR A 606 4.84 2.65 -21.35
CA TYR A 606 5.95 3.46 -20.88
C TYR A 606 7.16 3.38 -21.83
N ALA A 607 7.57 2.17 -22.21
CA ALA A 607 8.68 1.96 -23.13
C ALA A 607 8.39 2.53 -24.52
N GLU A 608 7.14 2.45 -24.98
CA GLU A 608 6.68 3.07 -26.23
C GLU A 608 6.84 4.60 -26.20
N VAL A 609 6.34 5.26 -25.16
CA VAL A 609 6.19 6.72 -25.10
C VAL A 609 7.48 7.42 -24.65
N TYR A 610 8.15 6.90 -23.63
CA TYR A 610 9.27 7.58 -22.98
C TYR A 610 10.65 7.08 -23.42
N ILE A 611 10.73 5.95 -24.14
CA ILE A 611 11.99 5.42 -24.63
C ILE A 611 12.01 5.45 -26.17
N GLY A 612 11.16 4.65 -26.83
CA GLY A 612 11.08 4.60 -28.31
C GLY A 612 12.33 4.05 -29.00
N LYS A 613 12.38 4.19 -30.34
CA LYS A 613 13.57 3.81 -31.15
C LYS A 613 14.81 4.59 -30.74
N PRO A 614 15.99 3.99 -30.77
CA PRO A 614 16.29 2.66 -31.35
C PRO A 614 16.09 1.48 -30.37
N HIS A 615 15.76 1.74 -29.09
CA HIS A 615 15.68 0.70 -28.06
C HIS A 615 14.35 -0.06 -28.07
N VAL A 616 13.26 0.59 -28.48
CA VAL A 616 11.89 0.02 -28.45
C VAL A 616 11.26 0.10 -29.82
N TRP A 617 10.79 -1.05 -30.30
CA TRP A 617 10.14 -1.24 -31.59
C TRP A 617 8.69 -1.66 -31.36
N THR A 618 7.78 -0.69 -31.37
CA THR A 618 6.35 -0.95 -31.17
C THR A 618 5.70 -1.28 -32.51
N ILE A 619 5.26 -2.54 -32.67
CA ILE A 619 4.72 -3.06 -33.91
C ILE A 619 3.47 -3.92 -33.69
N ASN A 620 2.61 -3.98 -34.72
CA ASN A 620 1.50 -4.92 -34.71
C ASN A 620 1.99 -6.32 -35.12
N VAL A 621 2.17 -7.20 -34.11
CA VAL A 621 2.64 -8.58 -34.33
C VAL A 621 1.64 -9.47 -35.10
N GLN A 622 0.40 -9.03 -35.32
CA GLN A 622 -0.57 -9.72 -36.17
C GLN A 622 -0.39 -9.39 -37.68
N ASN A 623 0.38 -8.35 -37.98
CA ASN A 623 0.73 -7.98 -39.34
C ASN A 623 2.10 -8.57 -39.70
N SER A 624 2.10 -9.67 -40.44
CA SER A 624 3.32 -10.40 -40.83
C SER A 624 4.32 -9.53 -41.60
N SER A 625 3.85 -8.62 -42.48
CA SER A 625 4.73 -7.71 -43.24
C SER A 625 5.43 -6.72 -42.30
N ALA A 626 4.69 -6.14 -41.34
CA ALA A 626 5.31 -5.24 -40.33
C ALA A 626 6.32 -5.96 -39.46
N VAL A 627 6.08 -7.21 -39.11
CA VAL A 627 7.06 -8.04 -38.37
C VAL A 627 8.29 -8.27 -39.24
N GLN A 628 8.13 -8.69 -40.50
CA GLN A 628 9.24 -8.95 -41.42
C GLN A 628 10.11 -7.71 -41.60
N GLU A 629 9.51 -6.57 -41.91
CA GLU A 629 10.20 -5.28 -42.12
C GLU A 629 11.00 -4.89 -40.85
N ALA A 630 10.37 -4.97 -39.66
CA ALA A 630 11.06 -4.65 -38.41
C ALA A 630 12.22 -5.59 -38.13
N ILE A 631 12.06 -6.91 -38.35
CA ILE A 631 13.11 -7.90 -38.12
C ILE A 631 14.26 -7.76 -39.11
N ASP A 632 13.97 -7.46 -40.37
CA ASP A 632 15.00 -7.19 -41.36
C ASP A 632 15.78 -5.91 -41.05
N GLU A 633 15.13 -4.86 -40.53
CA GLU A 633 15.81 -3.64 -40.06
C GLU A 633 16.65 -3.91 -38.81
N ILE A 634 16.07 -4.54 -37.78
CA ILE A 634 16.75 -4.87 -36.51
C ILE A 634 17.97 -5.78 -36.75
N SER A 635 17.87 -6.75 -37.66
CA SER A 635 18.98 -7.67 -37.93
C SER A 635 20.23 -6.97 -38.49
N ARG A 636 20.04 -5.88 -39.24
CA ARG A 636 21.12 -5.11 -39.92
C ARG A 636 21.77 -4.04 -39.03
N VAL A 637 21.02 -3.50 -38.07
CA VAL A 637 21.56 -2.45 -37.19
C VAL A 637 22.36 -3.03 -36.04
N ASP A 638 23.34 -2.30 -35.53
CA ASP A 638 24.06 -2.66 -34.33
C ASP A 638 23.16 -2.49 -33.11
N SER A 639 23.42 -3.27 -32.05
CA SER A 639 22.71 -3.11 -30.79
C SER A 639 22.98 -1.70 -30.23
N PRO A 640 21.91 -1.00 -29.76
CA PRO A 640 22.08 0.30 -29.15
C PRO A 640 22.89 0.19 -27.85
N GLN A 641 23.46 1.31 -27.41
CA GLN A 641 24.09 1.37 -26.10
C GLN A 641 23.06 1.04 -25.02
N PRO A 642 23.44 0.34 -23.94
CA PRO A 642 22.56 0.14 -22.80
C PRO A 642 21.91 1.45 -22.34
N TYR A 643 20.61 1.44 -22.15
CA TYR A 643 19.88 2.63 -21.73
C TYR A 643 18.95 2.30 -20.55
N LEU A 644 19.04 3.11 -19.50
CA LEU A 644 18.15 3.01 -18.35
C LEU A 644 17.64 4.42 -17.99
N PRO A 645 16.35 4.69 -18.07
CA PRO A 645 15.79 5.96 -17.62
C PRO A 645 16.16 6.24 -16.16
N TYR A 646 16.51 7.49 -15.86
CA TYR A 646 16.96 7.90 -14.53
C TYR A 646 15.98 7.52 -13.39
N GLU A 647 14.69 7.59 -13.66
CA GLU A 647 13.63 7.26 -12.69
C GLU A 647 13.59 5.77 -12.29
N PHE A 648 14.25 4.88 -13.04
CA PHE A 648 14.44 3.46 -12.70
C PHE A 648 15.85 3.13 -12.20
N GLN A 649 16.66 4.13 -11.93
CA GLN A 649 17.96 4.01 -11.25
C GLN A 649 17.79 4.20 -9.73
N CYS A 650 18.75 3.69 -8.94
CA CYS A 650 18.74 3.85 -7.48
C CYS A 650 18.67 5.33 -7.06
N GLU A 651 19.47 6.18 -7.71
CA GLU A 651 19.47 7.62 -7.44
C GLU A 651 18.10 8.27 -7.69
N GLY A 652 17.48 7.97 -8.84
CA GLY A 652 16.15 8.48 -9.18
C GLY A 652 15.05 8.02 -8.19
N MET A 653 15.16 6.79 -7.69
CA MET A 653 14.24 6.27 -6.67
C MET A 653 14.43 6.96 -5.32
N LEU A 654 15.68 7.14 -4.87
CA LEU A 654 16.01 7.87 -3.64
C LEU A 654 15.51 9.32 -3.70
N GLN A 655 15.79 10.02 -4.81
CA GLN A 655 15.37 11.41 -5.03
C GLN A 655 13.83 11.52 -4.95
N ARG A 656 13.12 10.63 -5.63
CA ARG A 656 11.64 10.63 -5.69
C ARG A 656 11.02 10.38 -4.32
N LEU A 657 11.50 9.36 -3.60
CA LEU A 657 10.99 9.06 -2.24
C LEU A 657 11.32 10.17 -1.26
N ASN A 658 12.53 10.75 -1.32
CA ASN A 658 12.88 11.91 -0.51
C ASN A 658 11.91 13.08 -0.73
N ALA A 659 11.62 13.41 -1.98
CA ALA A 659 10.70 14.49 -2.31
C ALA A 659 9.27 14.22 -1.79
N TYR A 660 8.76 13.00 -1.94
CA TYR A 660 7.43 12.62 -1.43
C TYR A 660 7.34 12.69 0.09
N ILE A 661 8.33 12.15 0.82
CA ILE A 661 8.32 12.13 2.29
C ILE A 661 8.43 13.54 2.85
N SER A 662 9.22 14.38 2.22
CA SER A 662 9.45 15.76 2.67
C SER A 662 8.28 16.71 2.38
N ASN A 663 7.53 16.49 1.28
CA ASN A 663 6.59 17.49 0.78
C ASN A 663 5.12 17.03 0.77
N GLN A 664 4.81 15.71 0.75
CA GLN A 664 3.42 15.25 0.74
C GLN A 664 2.87 15.09 2.15
N ASP A 665 2.06 16.02 2.61
CA ASP A 665 1.32 15.94 3.88
C ASP A 665 -0.19 15.84 3.62
N PHE A 666 -0.69 14.61 3.46
CA PHE A 666 -2.11 14.37 3.24
C PHE A 666 -2.98 14.56 4.49
N CYS A 667 -2.39 14.69 5.68
CA CYS A 667 -3.12 14.87 6.92
C CYS A 667 -3.47 16.35 7.19
N ASN A 668 -2.53 17.27 6.90
CA ASN A 668 -2.69 18.67 7.23
C ASN A 668 -2.76 19.58 5.99
N HIS A 669 -1.96 19.25 4.96
CA HIS A 669 -1.81 20.10 3.78
C HIS A 669 -1.84 19.29 2.47
N PRO A 670 -2.96 18.60 2.15
CA PRO A 670 -3.03 17.65 1.03
C PRO A 670 -2.77 18.27 -0.36
N ASN A 671 -2.90 19.60 -0.47
CA ASN A 671 -2.81 20.33 -1.73
C ASN A 671 -1.65 21.36 -1.75
N SER A 672 -0.66 21.22 -0.87
CA SER A 672 0.45 22.19 -0.76
C SER A 672 1.59 21.92 -1.76
N TRP A 673 1.63 20.73 -2.35
CA TRP A 673 2.68 20.30 -3.26
C TRP A 673 2.10 19.56 -4.47
N PRO A 674 2.61 19.80 -5.69
CA PRO A 674 3.75 20.62 -6.11
C PRO A 674 3.58 22.13 -5.91
N PRO A 675 4.68 22.94 -5.89
CA PRO A 675 4.63 24.37 -5.66
C PRO A 675 3.98 25.11 -6.84
N LYS A 676 3.40 26.29 -6.56
CA LYS A 676 2.71 27.11 -7.55
C LYS A 676 3.57 27.50 -8.76
N SER A 677 4.87 27.68 -8.56
CA SER A 677 5.82 28.06 -9.62
C SER A 677 5.92 27.01 -10.72
N ALA A 678 5.68 25.74 -10.41
CA ALA A 678 5.68 24.66 -11.40
C ALA A 678 4.39 24.57 -12.25
N MET A 679 3.36 25.35 -11.93
CA MET A 679 2.00 25.16 -12.46
C MET A 679 1.70 26.05 -13.68
N HIS A 680 1.13 25.43 -14.70
CA HIS A 680 0.63 26.04 -15.93
C HIS A 680 -0.84 25.68 -16.14
N ILE A 681 -1.70 26.69 -16.25
CA ILE A 681 -3.13 26.45 -16.49
C ILE A 681 -3.43 26.43 -17.98
N ARG A 682 -4.11 25.39 -18.44
CA ARG A 682 -4.53 25.17 -19.83
C ARG A 682 -6.04 24.99 -19.90
N THR A 683 -6.58 25.23 -21.09
CA THR A 683 -7.98 24.91 -21.42
C THR A 683 -8.03 23.79 -22.46
N SER A 684 -8.92 22.82 -22.28
CA SER A 684 -9.07 21.72 -23.21
C SER A 684 -9.97 22.08 -24.40
N LYS A 685 -9.94 21.27 -25.46
CA LYS A 685 -10.99 21.19 -26.48
C LYS A 685 -12.19 20.44 -25.92
N LEU A 686 -13.31 20.46 -26.64
CA LEU A 686 -14.46 19.58 -26.35
C LEU A 686 -14.00 18.11 -26.40
N ASN A 687 -14.56 17.28 -25.55
CA ASN A 687 -14.24 15.85 -25.46
C ASN A 687 -12.74 15.54 -25.26
N GLN A 688 -12.01 16.45 -24.60
CA GLN A 688 -10.58 16.27 -24.33
C GLN A 688 -10.30 16.28 -22.82
N SER A 689 -9.65 15.23 -22.34
CA SER A 689 -9.21 15.13 -20.96
C SER A 689 -8.03 16.09 -20.66
N CYS A 690 -7.90 16.47 -19.40
CA CYS A 690 -6.75 17.28 -18.96
C CYS A 690 -5.41 16.54 -19.12
N LYS A 691 -5.39 15.22 -18.94
CA LYS A 691 -4.22 14.38 -19.25
C LYS A 691 -3.74 14.62 -20.68
N LYS A 692 -4.63 14.49 -21.67
CA LYS A 692 -4.30 14.69 -23.08
C LYS A 692 -3.91 16.14 -23.38
N ARG A 693 -4.62 17.11 -22.79
CA ARG A 693 -4.33 18.53 -23.03
C ARG A 693 -2.95 18.94 -22.52
N CYS A 694 -2.57 18.50 -21.31
CA CYS A 694 -1.25 18.80 -20.76
C CYS A 694 -0.13 18.14 -21.58
N MET A 695 -0.32 16.87 -22.01
CA MET A 695 0.65 16.16 -22.85
C MET A 695 0.92 16.84 -24.20
N GLU A 696 -0.05 17.53 -24.80
CA GLU A 696 0.13 18.30 -26.03
C GLU A 696 1.16 19.44 -25.89
N ASP A 697 1.36 19.94 -24.67
CA ASP A 697 2.32 21.01 -24.33
C ASP A 697 3.58 20.46 -23.61
N ASP A 698 3.84 19.16 -23.65
CA ASP A 698 4.91 18.49 -22.90
C ASP A 698 4.87 18.76 -21.39
N LEU A 699 3.66 18.75 -20.84
CA LEU A 699 3.36 18.95 -19.42
C LEU A 699 2.58 17.73 -18.88
N ILE A 700 2.53 17.62 -17.54
CA ILE A 700 1.76 16.60 -16.85
C ILE A 700 0.60 17.24 -16.08
N CYS A 701 -0.60 16.67 -16.19
CA CYS A 701 -1.75 17.12 -15.41
C CYS A 701 -1.54 16.84 -13.93
N GLU A 702 -1.86 17.84 -13.07
CA GLU A 702 -1.63 17.76 -11.62
C GLU A 702 -2.96 17.83 -10.84
N PRO A 703 -3.49 16.71 -10.34
CA PRO A 703 -4.83 16.67 -9.76
C PRO A 703 -4.97 17.46 -8.45
N THR A 704 -3.88 17.68 -7.69
CA THR A 704 -3.91 18.42 -6.43
C THR A 704 -4.27 19.90 -6.62
N TRP A 705 -4.14 20.42 -7.84
CA TRP A 705 -4.38 21.82 -8.16
C TRP A 705 -5.80 22.15 -8.63
N PHE A 706 -6.65 21.15 -8.90
CA PHE A 706 -8.03 21.40 -9.32
C PHE A 706 -8.83 22.25 -8.33
N HIS A 707 -8.59 22.10 -7.03
CA HIS A 707 -9.32 22.87 -6.02
C HIS A 707 -9.07 24.38 -6.14
N HIS A 708 -7.91 24.82 -6.65
CA HIS A 708 -7.63 26.23 -6.94
C HIS A 708 -8.34 26.75 -8.19
N LEU A 709 -8.81 25.86 -9.04
CA LEU A 709 -9.46 26.18 -10.32
C LEU A 709 -10.98 25.98 -10.28
N ASN A 710 -11.51 25.49 -9.16
CA ASN A 710 -12.90 25.08 -9.01
C ASN A 710 -13.81 26.26 -8.55
N TYR A 711 -13.64 27.43 -9.17
CA TYR A 711 -14.37 28.65 -8.86
C TYR A 711 -14.88 29.32 -10.14
N LYS A 712 -16.08 29.91 -10.06
CA LYS A 712 -16.73 30.61 -11.18
C LYS A 712 -15.80 31.66 -11.82
N ASP A 713 -15.29 32.59 -11.05
CA ASP A 713 -14.43 33.70 -11.51
C ASP A 713 -13.13 33.22 -12.17
N VAL A 714 -12.56 32.10 -11.70
CA VAL A 714 -11.37 31.49 -12.30
C VAL A 714 -11.71 30.89 -13.67
N ILE A 715 -12.86 30.21 -13.77
CA ILE A 715 -13.33 29.61 -15.03
C ILE A 715 -13.60 30.71 -16.05
N GLU A 716 -14.38 31.72 -15.69
CA GLU A 716 -14.69 32.85 -16.55
C GLU A 716 -13.43 33.55 -17.08
N LYS A 717 -12.50 33.86 -16.18
CA LYS A 717 -11.22 34.47 -16.56
C LYS A 717 -10.40 33.65 -17.53
N LYS A 718 -10.40 32.33 -17.35
CA LYS A 718 -9.57 31.42 -18.19
C LYS A 718 -10.19 31.12 -19.55
N PHE A 719 -11.51 31.11 -19.65
CA PHE A 719 -12.21 30.90 -20.92
C PHE A 719 -12.58 32.22 -21.63
N GLY A 720 -12.48 33.35 -20.93
CA GLY A 720 -12.90 34.66 -21.46
C GLY A 720 -14.41 34.74 -21.77
N ALA A 721 -15.21 33.98 -21.00
CA ALA A 721 -16.64 33.86 -21.18
C ALA A 721 -17.37 33.91 -19.85
N GLU A 722 -18.52 34.59 -19.81
CA GLU A 722 -19.35 34.66 -18.60
C GLU A 722 -20.12 33.37 -18.38
N CYS A 723 -20.17 32.91 -17.12
CA CYS A 723 -21.00 31.80 -16.70
C CYS A 723 -22.42 32.30 -16.40
N LYS A 724 -23.36 32.10 -17.29
CA LYS A 724 -24.78 32.45 -17.07
C LYS A 724 -25.38 31.63 -15.93
N THR A 725 -24.98 30.38 -15.82
CA THR A 725 -25.35 29.48 -14.72
C THR A 725 -24.12 28.79 -14.15
N VAL A 726 -24.17 28.41 -12.86
CA VAL A 726 -23.16 27.60 -12.20
C VAL A 726 -23.83 26.35 -11.67
N ASP A 727 -23.43 25.20 -12.18
CA ASP A 727 -23.94 23.91 -11.76
C ASP A 727 -22.94 23.22 -10.84
N GLU A 728 -23.36 22.89 -9.62
CA GLU A 728 -22.60 22.11 -8.66
C GLU A 728 -22.84 20.61 -8.90
N VAL A 729 -21.80 19.88 -9.30
CA VAL A 729 -21.96 18.48 -9.70
C VAL A 729 -20.85 17.58 -9.15
N ASP A 730 -21.20 16.32 -8.90
CA ASP A 730 -20.28 15.26 -8.52
C ASP A 730 -19.86 14.47 -9.76
N GLU A 731 -18.95 15.02 -10.61
CA GLU A 731 -18.51 14.37 -11.84
C GLU A 731 -16.99 14.48 -12.04
N VAL A 732 -16.37 13.45 -12.63
CA VAL A 732 -14.91 13.40 -12.84
C VAL A 732 -14.39 14.34 -13.92
N TYR A 733 -15.27 14.96 -14.71
CA TYR A 733 -14.91 15.86 -15.81
C TYR A 733 -15.04 17.35 -15.49
N VAL A 734 -15.19 17.72 -14.21
CA VAL A 734 -15.24 19.13 -13.74
C VAL A 734 -13.99 19.47 -12.91
N PRO A 735 -13.58 20.73 -12.82
CA PRO A 735 -14.24 21.98 -13.30
C PRO A 735 -14.19 22.12 -14.84
N ALA A 736 -15.28 22.69 -15.40
CA ALA A 736 -15.46 22.80 -16.85
C ALA A 736 -16.48 23.89 -17.22
N ILE A 737 -16.50 24.27 -18.50
CA ILE A 737 -17.53 25.15 -19.08
C ILE A 737 -18.24 24.45 -20.25
N ASN A 738 -19.56 24.58 -20.34
CA ASN A 738 -20.30 24.29 -21.55
C ASN A 738 -20.34 25.58 -22.41
N PRO A 739 -19.64 25.65 -23.55
CA PRO A 739 -19.53 26.89 -24.32
C PRO A 739 -20.85 27.26 -25.06
N VAL A 740 -21.72 26.27 -25.32
CA VAL A 740 -23.00 26.48 -26.01
C VAL A 740 -24.03 27.09 -25.04
N LEU A 741 -24.12 26.53 -23.84
CA LEU A 741 -25.07 26.98 -22.82
C LEU A 741 -24.54 28.13 -21.97
N SER A 742 -23.27 28.47 -22.09
CA SER A 742 -22.55 29.39 -21.20
C SER A 742 -22.74 29.01 -19.71
N SER A 743 -22.74 27.71 -19.40
CA SER A 743 -22.86 27.20 -18.05
C SER A 743 -21.51 26.69 -17.54
N CYS A 744 -21.15 27.08 -16.31
CA CYS A 744 -19.95 26.59 -15.62
C CYS A 744 -20.34 25.46 -14.69
N LYS A 745 -19.52 24.41 -14.67
CA LYS A 745 -19.71 23.26 -13.79
C LYS A 745 -18.54 23.17 -12.80
N ILE A 746 -18.85 23.12 -11.52
CA ILE A 746 -17.90 23.02 -10.44
C ILE A 746 -18.08 21.71 -9.63
N GLN A 747 -17.00 21.24 -9.06
CA GLN A 747 -16.96 19.97 -8.31
C GLN A 747 -17.37 20.18 -6.84
N THR A 748 -18.31 19.38 -6.35
CA THR A 748 -18.71 19.38 -4.93
C THR A 748 -17.92 18.38 -4.09
N ASN A 749 -17.27 17.40 -4.72
CA ASN A 749 -16.51 16.37 -4.02
C ASN A 749 -15.04 16.31 -4.53
N SER A 750 -14.13 16.86 -3.74
CA SER A 750 -12.70 16.95 -4.11
C SER A 750 -12.03 15.61 -4.44
N LEU A 751 -12.55 14.47 -3.95
CA LEU A 751 -12.03 13.13 -4.29
C LEU A 751 -12.36 12.69 -5.71
N LEU A 752 -13.21 13.42 -6.44
CA LEU A 752 -13.55 13.17 -7.85
C LEU A 752 -12.76 14.04 -8.83
N PHE A 753 -11.90 14.94 -8.38
CA PHE A 753 -10.98 15.62 -9.30
C PHE A 753 -10.14 14.62 -10.06
N SER A 754 -10.20 14.67 -11.40
CA SER A 754 -9.51 13.73 -12.26
C SER A 754 -8.92 14.40 -13.49
N CYS A 755 -7.71 14.03 -13.82
CA CYS A 755 -7.04 14.40 -15.07
C CYS A 755 -7.57 13.62 -16.27
N ALA A 756 -8.11 12.41 -16.04
CA ALA A 756 -8.58 11.51 -17.09
C ALA A 756 -10.02 11.82 -17.56
N GLY A 757 -10.85 12.43 -16.72
CA GLY A 757 -12.25 12.71 -17.06
C GLY A 757 -12.40 13.60 -18.29
N GLN A 758 -13.37 13.28 -19.15
CA GLN A 758 -13.74 14.05 -20.35
C GLN A 758 -15.25 13.97 -20.60
N ASP A 759 -15.77 14.92 -21.35
CA ASP A 759 -17.18 15.00 -21.70
C ASP A 759 -17.32 15.66 -23.07
N GLN A 760 -18.31 15.23 -23.88
CA GLN A 760 -18.47 15.65 -25.28
C GLN A 760 -18.81 17.14 -25.43
N ASP A 761 -19.56 17.70 -24.46
CA ASP A 761 -20.09 19.06 -24.53
C ASP A 761 -19.31 20.08 -23.68
N LEU A 762 -18.28 19.60 -22.98
CA LEU A 762 -17.55 20.42 -22.03
C LEU A 762 -16.09 20.66 -22.45
N ARG A 763 -15.64 21.89 -22.14
CA ARG A 763 -14.23 22.26 -22.16
C ARG A 763 -13.74 22.37 -20.72
N ARG A 764 -12.61 21.71 -20.41
CA ARG A 764 -12.06 21.66 -19.08
C ARG A 764 -11.02 22.74 -18.84
N ILE A 765 -10.90 23.19 -17.59
CA ILE A 765 -9.76 23.94 -17.09
C ILE A 765 -8.77 22.94 -16.46
N CYS A 766 -7.55 22.94 -16.96
CA CYS A 766 -6.56 21.89 -16.72
C CYS A 766 -5.34 22.45 -15.97
N PRO A 767 -5.07 21.98 -14.74
CA PRO A 767 -3.81 22.26 -14.05
C PRO A 767 -2.73 21.34 -14.64
N CYS A 768 -1.75 21.93 -15.30
CA CYS A 768 -0.60 21.22 -15.84
C CYS A 768 0.66 21.65 -15.10
N ARG A 769 1.60 20.75 -14.87
CA ARG A 769 2.91 21.06 -14.28
C ARG A 769 4.06 20.70 -15.20
N THR A 770 5.19 21.36 -15.01
CA THR A 770 6.47 20.93 -15.56
C THR A 770 6.90 19.59 -14.97
N TYR A 771 7.81 18.91 -15.63
CA TYR A 771 8.50 17.74 -15.08
C TYR A 771 9.96 17.68 -15.51
N ILE A 772 10.76 16.92 -14.77
CA ILE A 772 12.15 16.68 -15.11
C ILE A 772 12.20 15.54 -16.11
N LYS A 773 12.83 15.75 -17.26
CA LYS A 773 12.99 14.69 -18.27
C LYS A 773 13.72 13.49 -17.64
N GLY A 774 13.10 12.31 -17.74
CA GLY A 774 13.58 11.08 -17.09
C GLY A 774 13.25 10.96 -15.59
N GLN A 775 12.47 11.89 -15.02
CA GLN A 775 11.90 11.82 -13.66
C GLN A 775 10.52 12.46 -13.67
N VAL A 776 9.57 11.79 -14.33
CA VAL A 776 8.22 12.33 -14.60
C VAL A 776 7.41 12.67 -13.35
N ALA A 777 7.73 12.04 -12.22
CA ALA A 777 7.10 12.31 -10.93
C ALA A 777 7.39 13.71 -10.36
N LEU A 778 8.52 14.31 -10.71
CA LEU A 778 9.03 15.53 -10.08
C LEU A 778 9.13 16.70 -11.06
N CYS A 779 8.84 17.90 -10.57
CA CYS A 779 9.15 19.15 -11.23
C CYS A 779 10.55 19.65 -10.79
N GLN A 780 11.11 20.63 -11.48
CA GLN A 780 12.39 21.23 -11.09
C GLN A 780 12.31 21.81 -9.68
N GLU A 781 11.26 22.54 -9.39
CA GLU A 781 10.97 23.19 -8.11
C GLU A 781 10.50 22.18 -7.03
N CYS A 782 10.27 20.92 -7.40
CA CYS A 782 9.89 19.86 -6.48
C CYS A 782 11.06 19.31 -5.66
N ILE A 783 12.28 19.58 -6.06
CA ILE A 783 13.52 19.03 -5.48
C ILE A 783 14.43 20.09 -4.85
N LEU A 784 13.97 21.33 -4.79
CA LEU A 784 14.66 22.45 -4.15
C LEU A 784 14.52 22.43 -2.64
#